data_50cfa61a4b6b8d32265789c1ea281bbf
#
_entry.id   50cfa61a4b6b8d32265789c1ea281bbf
#
_cell.length_a   1.000
_cell.length_b   1.000
_cell.length_c   1.000
_cell.angle_alpha   90.00
_cell.angle_beta   90.00
_cell.angle_gamma   90.00
#
_symmetry.space_group_name_H-M   'P 1'
#
loop_
_entity.id
_entity.type
_entity.pdbx_description
1 polymer ?
#
loop_
_entity_poly.entity_id
_entity_poly.type
_entity_poly.pdbx_seq_one_letter_code
_entity_poly.pdbx_strand_id
1 'polypeptide(L)'
;MAASQIIWSTETVLETIQKLRQGSYVDLGCFHERNPELKAANILFQLTKEEELEFIKCSSDIEHFVEVYCKFLTDKGRTTVKLRDSQKDILSTLGEEEWLDVLDDVGPKVRNFILMSARQTGKTTTIAAYFAWYLCFHTDRNLAILANKFATTTEIVSKVMYVFKGLPFFMKPGIIGAGATGMRLDNGCLLTSQATTKTAVLGFAIHVLYIDEFAHIQQNTAREFWRAVYPTLSASIVSQCILSSTPYGQDNLFFEIWDKAVKGQNSFVWQQVNYYEVPGHDDKWAEQMKRDFGEDEFAQEFELKFDIKTNNLLTGSQLKWIRRLTKLFSYDNDELDKTELDSELYENLQWRTDFDPNKDIDKKLDRFVISVDIAEGKDVNEKKDNDYNIASIHKVKLKSLSKLRTLRKDEHRIENMFRLEQVGLYRDNVKDEDILAKVCKSIVFDQFHEDIVKMVVEMNFNGKSFLKEFSNNDKFHEGIVARSYHTAPVPGEKPPRRKAGFKIRSDKEYFAKLGKKLIGKKTIVPTEEETYLEFTAFGKSKSGKWKGIARHDDTVMAELNLARLYEEMEYWDWLYDFLDGLPESKEKKYAMELLKELYTDNELSDNMFKSLYGDKDDEKKTIQEIFDVHSAKKFKYSPSSSLLKN
;
A
#
# COMPACT_ATOMS: atom_id res chain seq x y z
N MET A 1 8.67 -67.69 -21.10
CA MET A 1 9.74 -66.89 -21.70
C MET A 1 9.78 -65.58 -21.00
N ALA A 2 10.84 -65.28 -20.22
CA ALA A 2 11.00 -63.98 -19.64
C ALA A 2 11.25 -63.00 -20.81
N ALA A 3 10.43 -61.99 -20.96
CA ALA A 3 10.69 -60.93 -21.92
C ALA A 3 12.05 -60.35 -21.56
N SER A 4 13.01 -60.35 -22.51
CA SER A 4 14.31 -59.69 -22.32
C SER A 4 14.04 -58.24 -22.08
N GLN A 5 14.35 -57.80 -20.88
CA GLN A 5 14.17 -56.39 -20.50
C GLN A 5 15.12 -55.53 -21.36
N ILE A 6 14.57 -54.58 -22.09
CA ILE A 6 15.38 -53.73 -22.98
C ILE A 6 16.26 -52.84 -22.11
N ILE A 7 17.57 -52.83 -22.37
CA ILE A 7 18.50 -51.89 -21.74
C ILE A 7 18.63 -50.69 -22.66
N TRP A 8 18.27 -49.52 -22.16
CA TRP A 8 18.34 -48.26 -22.90
C TRP A 8 19.67 -47.55 -22.63
N SER A 9 20.12 -46.77 -23.58
CA SER A 9 21.26 -45.85 -23.45
C SER A 9 20.92 -44.52 -24.12
N THR A 10 21.77 -43.51 -23.93
CA THR A 10 21.59 -42.21 -24.62
C THR A 10 21.54 -42.38 -26.13
N GLU A 11 22.40 -43.22 -26.66
CA GLU A 11 22.46 -43.52 -28.11
C GLU A 11 21.14 -44.15 -28.61
N THR A 12 20.66 -45.20 -27.95
CA THR A 12 19.40 -45.87 -28.33
C THR A 12 18.18 -44.96 -28.20
N VAL A 13 18.15 -44.09 -27.21
CA VAL A 13 17.09 -43.07 -27.07
C VAL A 13 17.13 -42.06 -28.21
N LEU A 14 18.31 -41.55 -28.56
CA LEU A 14 18.48 -40.59 -29.66
C LEU A 14 18.10 -41.22 -31.03
N GLU A 15 18.50 -42.46 -31.28
CA GLU A 15 18.07 -43.21 -32.49
C GLU A 15 16.56 -43.36 -32.54
N THR A 16 15.94 -43.68 -31.39
CA THR A 16 14.48 -43.81 -31.28
C THR A 16 13.77 -42.49 -31.61
N ILE A 17 14.25 -41.37 -31.06
CA ILE A 17 13.74 -40.04 -31.38
C ILE A 17 13.91 -39.72 -32.89
N GLN A 18 15.03 -40.06 -33.47
CA GLN A 18 15.30 -39.82 -34.89
C GLN A 18 14.34 -40.64 -35.78
N LYS A 19 14.15 -41.93 -35.47
CA LYS A 19 13.20 -42.81 -36.17
C LYS A 19 11.77 -42.32 -36.05
N LEU A 20 11.37 -41.84 -34.86
CA LEU A 20 10.05 -41.19 -34.65
C LEU A 20 9.85 -39.98 -35.57
N ARG A 21 10.84 -39.10 -35.67
CA ARG A 21 10.78 -37.92 -36.55
C ARG A 21 10.67 -38.31 -38.03
N GLN A 22 11.15 -39.48 -38.40
CA GLN A 22 11.07 -40.04 -39.76
C GLN A 22 9.74 -40.80 -40.00
N GLY A 23 8.85 -40.85 -39.00
CA GLY A 23 7.58 -41.57 -39.13
C GLY A 23 7.68 -43.09 -39.02
N SER A 24 8.83 -43.63 -38.59
CA SER A 24 9.03 -45.05 -38.41
C SER A 24 8.35 -45.59 -37.14
N TYR A 25 7.87 -46.84 -37.21
CA TYR A 25 7.38 -47.52 -36.00
C TYR A 25 8.57 -47.85 -35.09
N VAL A 26 8.49 -47.46 -33.81
CA VAL A 26 9.54 -47.72 -32.83
C VAL A 26 8.90 -48.09 -31.48
N ASP A 27 9.65 -48.82 -30.67
CA ASP A 27 9.27 -49.04 -29.26
C ASP A 27 9.42 -47.74 -28.47
N LEU A 28 8.34 -47.30 -27.82
CA LEU A 28 8.26 -46.08 -27.04
C LEU A 28 8.34 -46.36 -25.53
N GLY A 29 8.73 -47.56 -25.13
CA GLY A 29 8.73 -47.99 -23.72
C GLY A 29 9.67 -47.16 -22.83
N CYS A 30 10.63 -46.46 -23.40
CA CYS A 30 11.50 -45.56 -22.66
C CYS A 30 10.88 -44.17 -22.38
N PHE A 31 9.73 -43.83 -22.97
CA PHE A 31 9.09 -42.55 -22.87
C PHE A 31 7.80 -42.58 -22.01
N HIS A 32 7.74 -41.75 -21.03
CA HIS A 32 6.52 -41.58 -20.24
C HIS A 32 5.40 -40.99 -21.12
N GLU A 33 4.24 -41.67 -21.15
CA GLU A 33 3.06 -41.26 -21.96
C GLU A 33 3.42 -40.96 -23.44
N ARG A 34 4.41 -41.68 -24.00
CA ARG A 34 4.92 -41.50 -25.37
C ARG A 34 5.53 -40.12 -25.62
N ASN A 35 5.88 -39.37 -24.61
CA ASN A 35 6.50 -38.07 -24.73
C ASN A 35 8.04 -38.22 -24.78
N PRO A 36 8.71 -37.89 -25.92
CA PRO A 36 10.14 -38.09 -26.07
C PRO A 36 11.02 -37.18 -25.17
N GLU A 37 10.43 -36.22 -24.49
CA GLU A 37 11.12 -35.39 -23.49
C GLU A 37 11.03 -35.95 -22.07
N LEU A 38 10.24 -37.01 -21.85
CA LEU A 38 10.00 -37.56 -20.52
C LEU A 38 10.43 -39.03 -20.45
N LYS A 39 11.31 -39.33 -19.50
CA LYS A 39 11.80 -40.69 -19.25
C LYS A 39 10.72 -41.50 -18.52
N ALA A 40 10.43 -42.71 -19.00
CA ALA A 40 9.53 -43.63 -18.33
C ALA A 40 10.14 -44.17 -17.04
N ALA A 41 9.29 -44.49 -16.06
CA ALA A 41 9.75 -45.06 -14.79
C ALA A 41 10.23 -46.50 -14.95
N ASN A 42 11.13 -46.91 -14.10
CA ASN A 42 11.65 -48.30 -13.95
C ASN A 42 12.28 -48.88 -15.22
N ILE A 43 12.82 -48.06 -16.12
CA ILE A 43 13.59 -48.55 -17.25
C ILE A 43 15.03 -48.81 -16.87
N LEU A 44 15.61 -49.88 -17.40
CA LEU A 44 17.05 -50.11 -17.27
C LEU A 44 17.78 -49.18 -18.23
N PHE A 45 18.62 -48.29 -17.66
CA PHE A 45 19.38 -47.29 -18.41
C PHE A 45 20.89 -47.47 -18.12
N GLN A 46 21.65 -47.75 -19.16
CA GLN A 46 23.09 -47.91 -19.06
C GLN A 46 23.79 -46.57 -19.31
N LEU A 47 24.59 -46.14 -18.38
CA LEU A 47 25.45 -44.96 -18.53
C LEU A 47 26.78 -45.32 -19.21
N THR A 48 27.33 -44.43 -20.02
CA THR A 48 28.76 -44.46 -20.36
C THR A 48 29.59 -43.97 -19.16
N LYS A 49 30.88 -44.21 -19.20
CA LYS A 49 31.77 -43.74 -18.12
C LYS A 49 31.84 -42.21 -18.05
N GLU A 50 31.74 -41.56 -19.17
CA GLU A 50 31.70 -40.10 -19.29
C GLU A 50 30.39 -39.53 -18.68
N GLU A 51 29.26 -40.20 -18.96
CA GLU A 51 27.95 -39.80 -18.37
C GLU A 51 27.92 -40.01 -16.87
N GLU A 52 28.55 -41.08 -16.35
CA GLU A 52 28.67 -41.33 -14.92
C GLU A 52 29.49 -40.24 -14.23
N LEU A 53 30.63 -39.85 -14.78
CA LEU A 53 31.49 -38.78 -14.27
C LEU A 53 30.75 -37.43 -14.30
N GLU A 54 30.02 -37.15 -15.39
CA GLU A 54 29.26 -35.93 -15.53
C GLU A 54 28.07 -35.88 -14.57
N PHE A 55 27.40 -37.02 -14.33
CA PHE A 55 26.36 -37.14 -13.32
C PHE A 55 26.89 -36.80 -11.91
N ILE A 56 28.06 -37.38 -11.53
CA ILE A 56 28.72 -37.11 -10.24
C ILE A 56 29.11 -35.63 -10.15
N LYS A 57 29.66 -35.05 -11.23
CA LYS A 57 29.99 -33.63 -11.24
C LYS A 57 28.76 -32.75 -11.02
N CYS A 58 27.68 -32.99 -11.76
CA CYS A 58 26.46 -32.25 -11.63
C CYS A 58 25.76 -32.39 -10.26
N SER A 59 25.94 -33.54 -9.60
CA SER A 59 25.39 -33.75 -8.25
C SER A 59 26.11 -32.89 -7.19
N SER A 60 27.39 -32.61 -7.35
CA SER A 60 28.20 -31.80 -6.44
C SER A 60 28.36 -30.33 -6.84
N ASP A 61 28.08 -30.00 -8.11
CA ASP A 61 28.21 -28.64 -8.68
C ASP A 61 26.88 -28.19 -9.33
N ILE A 62 26.04 -27.59 -8.54
CA ILE A 62 24.74 -27.12 -9.02
C ILE A 62 24.85 -26.00 -10.04
N GLU A 63 25.89 -25.15 -9.96
CA GLU A 63 26.11 -24.09 -10.98
C GLU A 63 26.40 -24.68 -12.34
N HIS A 64 27.32 -25.68 -12.38
CA HIS A 64 27.61 -26.42 -13.59
C HIS A 64 26.37 -27.10 -14.16
N PHE A 65 25.57 -27.78 -13.33
CA PHE A 65 24.31 -28.39 -13.74
C PHE A 65 23.39 -27.39 -14.41
N VAL A 66 23.21 -26.22 -13.79
CA VAL A 66 22.26 -25.20 -14.27
C VAL A 66 22.77 -24.56 -15.57
N GLU A 67 24.02 -24.14 -15.63
CA GLU A 67 24.57 -23.46 -16.83
C GLU A 67 24.68 -24.36 -18.05
N VAL A 68 24.95 -25.66 -17.85
CA VAL A 68 25.15 -26.60 -18.97
C VAL A 68 23.84 -27.27 -19.39
N TYR A 69 23.00 -27.68 -18.44
CA TYR A 69 21.86 -28.55 -18.73
C TYR A 69 20.50 -27.91 -18.60
N CYS A 70 20.33 -26.93 -17.70
CA CYS A 70 19.02 -26.31 -17.51
C CYS A 70 18.69 -25.35 -18.65
N LYS A 71 17.62 -25.68 -19.38
CA LYS A 71 17.12 -24.83 -20.47
C LYS A 71 15.88 -24.06 -19.96
N PHE A 72 15.88 -22.76 -20.22
CA PHE A 72 14.81 -21.87 -19.88
C PHE A 72 14.19 -21.25 -21.13
N LEU A 73 12.92 -20.84 -20.98
CA LEU A 73 12.27 -20.05 -22.03
C LEU A 73 12.74 -18.59 -21.90
N THR A 74 13.42 -18.11 -22.91
CA THR A 74 13.90 -16.73 -23.04
C THR A 74 13.33 -16.09 -24.31
N ASP A 75 13.60 -14.80 -24.52
CA ASP A 75 13.24 -14.11 -25.79
C ASP A 75 13.85 -14.78 -27.02
N LYS A 76 14.94 -15.54 -26.84
CA LYS A 76 15.61 -16.33 -27.91
C LYS A 76 15.07 -17.76 -28.05
N GLY A 77 13.97 -18.07 -27.33
CA GLY A 77 13.40 -19.41 -27.24
C GLY A 77 14.03 -20.24 -26.12
N ARG A 78 14.00 -21.57 -26.27
CA ARG A 78 14.52 -22.54 -25.28
C ARG A 78 16.05 -22.62 -25.34
N THR A 79 16.73 -22.09 -24.37
CA THR A 79 18.19 -22.05 -24.31
C THR A 79 18.71 -22.15 -22.87
N THR A 80 19.98 -22.57 -22.73
CA THR A 80 20.71 -22.40 -21.46
C THR A 80 21.02 -20.92 -21.23
N VAL A 81 21.18 -20.54 -19.97
CA VAL A 81 21.49 -19.16 -19.57
C VAL A 81 22.73 -19.15 -18.69
N LYS A 82 23.55 -18.12 -18.84
CA LYS A 82 24.62 -17.85 -17.90
C LYS A 82 24.01 -17.24 -16.63
N LEU A 83 24.36 -17.80 -15.50
CA LEU A 83 23.89 -17.33 -14.21
C LEU A 83 24.51 -15.98 -13.86
N ARG A 84 23.72 -15.11 -13.26
CA ARG A 84 24.20 -13.89 -12.61
C ARG A 84 24.76 -14.23 -11.21
N ASP A 85 25.62 -13.38 -10.67
CA ASP A 85 26.28 -13.61 -9.37
C ASP A 85 25.24 -13.87 -8.26
N SER A 86 24.19 -13.04 -8.18
CA SER A 86 23.11 -13.25 -7.21
C SER A 86 22.36 -14.58 -7.36
N GLN A 87 22.25 -15.12 -8.57
CA GLN A 87 21.65 -16.44 -8.81
C GLN A 87 22.61 -17.57 -8.40
N LYS A 88 23.92 -17.40 -8.64
CA LYS A 88 24.94 -18.33 -8.18
C LYS A 88 24.98 -18.40 -6.67
N ASP A 89 24.97 -17.23 -5.99
CA ASP A 89 24.91 -17.15 -4.53
C ASP A 89 23.69 -17.87 -3.94
N ILE A 90 22.51 -17.74 -4.59
CA ILE A 90 21.31 -18.48 -4.16
C ILE A 90 21.51 -19.98 -4.31
N LEU A 91 21.98 -20.40 -5.49
CA LEU A 91 22.12 -21.82 -5.81
C LEU A 91 23.20 -22.50 -4.95
N SER A 92 24.36 -21.85 -4.77
CA SER A 92 25.43 -22.35 -3.91
C SER A 92 24.96 -22.45 -2.46
N THR A 93 24.27 -21.42 -1.93
CA THR A 93 23.73 -21.43 -0.56
C THR A 93 22.71 -22.53 -0.33
N LEU A 94 21.81 -22.77 -1.31
CA LEU A 94 20.76 -23.79 -1.16
C LEU A 94 21.26 -25.20 -1.43
N GLY A 95 22.22 -25.35 -2.35
CA GLY A 95 22.78 -26.65 -2.76
C GLY A 95 23.97 -27.12 -1.90
N GLU A 96 24.42 -26.31 -0.93
CA GLU A 96 25.50 -26.75 -0.04
C GLU A 96 24.97 -27.76 0.99
N GLU A 97 25.59 -28.93 1.01
CA GLU A 97 25.19 -30.06 1.85
C GLU A 97 26.32 -30.43 2.82
N GLU A 98 25.94 -31.04 3.95
CA GLU A 98 26.85 -31.56 4.94
C GLU A 98 26.44 -32.96 5.42
N TRP A 99 27.42 -33.76 5.83
CA TRP A 99 27.17 -35.05 6.45
C TRP A 99 26.58 -34.90 7.85
N LEU A 100 25.53 -35.67 8.13
CA LEU A 100 24.82 -35.68 9.39
C LEU A 100 25.27 -36.90 10.20
N ASP A 101 26.11 -36.69 11.20
CA ASP A 101 26.71 -37.76 12.03
C ASP A 101 25.72 -38.75 12.67
N VAL A 102 24.44 -38.34 12.82
CA VAL A 102 23.43 -39.15 13.53
C VAL A 102 22.83 -40.23 12.63
N LEU A 103 22.83 -40.07 11.31
CA LEU A 103 22.10 -40.94 10.38
C LEU A 103 22.96 -41.46 9.20
N ASP A 104 24.23 -41.11 9.15
CA ASP A 104 25.06 -41.25 7.91
C ASP A 104 24.35 -40.70 6.64
N ASP A 105 23.52 -39.71 6.82
CA ASP A 105 22.74 -39.06 5.75
C ASP A 105 23.31 -37.67 5.45
N VAL A 106 23.03 -37.17 4.25
CA VAL A 106 23.45 -35.86 3.80
C VAL A 106 22.27 -34.92 3.88
N GLY A 107 22.46 -33.75 4.47
CA GLY A 107 21.42 -32.74 4.61
C GLY A 107 21.88 -31.35 4.23
N PRO A 108 20.94 -30.42 4.04
CA PRO A 108 21.27 -29.04 3.65
C PRO A 108 22.00 -28.32 4.80
N LYS A 109 23.16 -27.73 4.50
CA LYS A 109 23.89 -26.88 5.44
C LYS A 109 23.07 -25.66 5.88
N VAL A 110 22.34 -25.05 4.95
CA VAL A 110 21.42 -23.97 5.22
C VAL A 110 19.98 -24.49 5.26
N ARG A 111 19.48 -24.74 6.46
CA ARG A 111 18.13 -25.28 6.66
C ARG A 111 17.01 -24.26 6.56
N ASN A 112 17.27 -23.02 6.87
CA ASN A 112 16.29 -21.94 6.82
C ASN A 112 16.85 -20.80 5.97
N PHE A 113 16.21 -20.53 4.86
CA PHE A 113 16.62 -19.49 3.91
C PHE A 113 15.50 -18.50 3.63
N ILE A 114 15.78 -17.20 3.68
CA ILE A 114 14.83 -16.16 3.37
C ILE A 114 15.40 -15.22 2.31
N LEU A 115 14.68 -15.09 1.21
CA LEU A 115 15.07 -14.31 0.04
C LEU A 115 14.13 -13.13 -0.17
N MET A 116 14.65 -11.93 -0.06
CA MET A 116 13.97 -10.71 -0.50
C MET A 116 14.51 -10.32 -1.87
N SER A 117 13.65 -10.33 -2.89
CA SER A 117 14.11 -10.21 -4.26
C SER A 117 13.23 -9.26 -5.07
N ALA A 118 13.83 -8.30 -5.76
CA ALA A 118 13.13 -7.40 -6.65
C ALA A 118 12.44 -8.16 -7.81
N ARG A 119 11.44 -7.54 -8.41
CA ARG A 119 10.79 -8.11 -9.59
C ARG A 119 11.78 -8.26 -10.73
N GLN A 120 11.55 -9.28 -11.58
CA GLN A 120 12.35 -9.57 -12.77
C GLN A 120 13.81 -9.99 -12.52
N THR A 121 14.19 -10.28 -11.28
CA THR A 121 15.52 -10.79 -10.94
C THR A 121 15.73 -12.26 -11.27
N GLY A 122 14.71 -12.97 -11.74
CA GLY A 122 14.80 -14.38 -12.07
C GLY A 122 14.67 -15.35 -10.88
N LYS A 123 14.26 -14.86 -9.71
CA LYS A 123 14.04 -15.64 -8.48
C LYS A 123 13.37 -16.99 -8.74
N THR A 124 12.17 -16.97 -9.32
CA THR A 124 11.38 -18.19 -9.58
C THR A 124 12.08 -19.17 -10.53
N THR A 125 12.83 -18.67 -11.49
CA THR A 125 13.60 -19.49 -12.43
C THR A 125 14.78 -20.17 -11.74
N THR A 126 15.47 -19.46 -10.85
CA THR A 126 16.58 -20.00 -10.04
C THR A 126 16.08 -21.10 -9.08
N ILE A 127 14.96 -20.85 -8.39
CA ILE A 127 14.35 -21.87 -7.52
C ILE A 127 13.85 -23.09 -8.33
N ALA A 128 13.29 -22.89 -9.53
CA ALA A 128 12.88 -24.00 -10.37
C ALA A 128 14.07 -24.87 -10.80
N ALA A 129 15.23 -24.26 -11.09
CA ALA A 129 16.47 -24.99 -11.37
C ALA A 129 16.97 -25.76 -10.14
N TYR A 130 16.95 -25.17 -8.96
CA TYR A 130 17.27 -25.84 -7.69
C TYR A 130 16.37 -27.06 -7.47
N PHE A 131 15.06 -26.94 -7.64
CA PHE A 131 14.13 -28.07 -7.51
C PHE A 131 14.40 -29.17 -8.52
N ALA A 132 14.73 -28.81 -9.79
CA ALA A 132 15.08 -29.79 -10.80
C ALA A 132 16.37 -30.54 -10.42
N TRP A 133 17.38 -29.83 -9.91
CA TRP A 133 18.61 -30.42 -9.41
C TRP A 133 18.33 -31.38 -8.24
N TYR A 134 17.58 -30.92 -7.24
CA TYR A 134 17.25 -31.73 -6.07
C TYR A 134 16.51 -33.02 -6.43
N LEU A 135 15.55 -32.93 -7.38
CA LEU A 135 14.80 -34.08 -7.88
C LEU A 135 15.67 -35.10 -8.65
N CYS A 136 16.75 -34.65 -9.27
CA CYS A 136 17.65 -35.52 -10.06
C CYS A 136 18.66 -36.27 -9.16
N PHE A 137 19.16 -35.62 -8.11
CA PHE A 137 20.33 -36.11 -7.39
C PHE A 137 20.04 -36.61 -5.97
N HIS A 138 18.78 -36.54 -5.51
CA HIS A 138 18.35 -37.12 -4.24
C HIS A 138 17.36 -38.25 -4.44
N THR A 139 17.19 -39.07 -3.40
CA THR A 139 16.24 -40.19 -3.40
C THR A 139 15.30 -40.05 -2.20
N ASP A 140 14.04 -40.53 -2.37
CA ASP A 140 13.04 -40.61 -1.31
C ASP A 140 12.77 -39.26 -0.60
N ARG A 141 12.73 -38.16 -1.37
CA ARG A 141 12.51 -36.82 -0.87
C ARG A 141 11.19 -36.23 -1.35
N ASN A 142 10.46 -35.58 -0.41
CA ASN A 142 9.23 -34.88 -0.69
C ASN A 142 9.48 -33.36 -0.71
N LEU A 143 9.17 -32.72 -1.83
CA LEU A 143 9.29 -31.31 -2.07
C LEU A 143 7.91 -30.67 -2.17
N ALA A 144 7.70 -29.52 -1.50
CA ALA A 144 6.45 -28.80 -1.55
C ALA A 144 6.64 -27.34 -1.97
N ILE A 145 5.79 -26.88 -2.90
CA ILE A 145 5.74 -25.49 -3.35
C ILE A 145 4.39 -24.89 -2.90
N LEU A 146 4.47 -23.79 -2.17
CA LEU A 146 3.32 -23.04 -1.70
C LEU A 146 3.39 -21.58 -2.20
N ALA A 147 2.25 -20.96 -2.42
CA ALA A 147 2.13 -19.53 -2.70
C ALA A 147 0.75 -19.01 -2.28
N ASN A 148 0.58 -17.70 -2.29
CA ASN A 148 -0.71 -17.07 -1.98
C ASN A 148 -1.84 -17.54 -2.93
N LYS A 149 -1.53 -17.79 -4.20
CA LYS A 149 -2.50 -18.22 -5.23
C LYS A 149 -2.09 -19.55 -5.84
N PHE A 150 -3.08 -20.43 -6.06
CA PHE A 150 -2.84 -21.71 -6.71
C PHE A 150 -2.23 -21.59 -8.11
N ALA A 151 -2.64 -20.58 -8.90
CA ALA A 151 -2.08 -20.34 -10.22
C ALA A 151 -0.56 -20.06 -10.18
N THR A 152 -0.07 -19.39 -9.13
CA THR A 152 1.37 -19.15 -8.96
C THR A 152 2.13 -20.44 -8.69
N THR A 153 1.58 -21.35 -7.88
CA THR A 153 2.25 -22.61 -7.58
C THR A 153 2.32 -23.51 -8.82
N THR A 154 1.26 -23.57 -9.62
CA THR A 154 1.25 -24.35 -10.88
C THR A 154 2.19 -23.75 -11.92
N GLU A 155 2.37 -22.44 -11.96
CA GLU A 155 3.39 -21.81 -12.81
C GLU A 155 4.81 -22.23 -12.42
N ILE A 156 5.11 -22.28 -11.11
CA ILE A 156 6.44 -22.71 -10.62
C ILE A 156 6.67 -24.18 -11.00
N VAL A 157 5.68 -25.06 -10.75
CA VAL A 157 5.76 -26.46 -11.16
C VAL A 157 5.97 -26.59 -12.66
N SER A 158 5.29 -25.78 -13.47
CA SER A 158 5.50 -25.76 -14.93
C SER A 158 6.94 -25.37 -15.32
N LYS A 159 7.56 -24.43 -14.60
CA LYS A 159 8.98 -24.07 -14.80
C LYS A 159 9.93 -25.22 -14.42
N VAL A 160 9.68 -25.89 -13.28
CA VAL A 160 10.45 -27.09 -12.90
C VAL A 160 10.32 -28.17 -13.98
N MET A 161 9.09 -28.46 -14.43
CA MET A 161 8.83 -29.42 -15.47
C MET A 161 9.50 -29.04 -16.81
N TYR A 162 9.53 -27.74 -17.14
CA TYR A 162 10.17 -27.25 -18.36
C TYR A 162 11.69 -27.49 -18.35
N VAL A 163 12.35 -27.22 -17.21
CA VAL A 163 13.74 -27.56 -17.01
C VAL A 163 13.92 -29.06 -17.11
N PHE A 164 13.16 -29.84 -16.38
CA PHE A 164 13.22 -31.29 -16.29
C PHE A 164 13.08 -31.96 -17.67
N LYS A 165 12.14 -31.50 -18.50
CA LYS A 165 12.00 -31.94 -19.89
C LYS A 165 13.27 -31.73 -20.73
N GLY A 166 14.00 -30.65 -20.46
CA GLY A 166 15.23 -30.29 -21.20
C GLY A 166 16.45 -31.10 -20.85
N LEU A 167 16.47 -31.81 -19.71
CA LEU A 167 17.60 -32.57 -19.23
C LEU A 167 17.83 -33.83 -20.10
N PRO A 168 19.09 -34.28 -20.24
CA PRO A 168 19.40 -35.57 -20.90
C PRO A 168 18.84 -36.77 -20.11
N PHE A 169 18.60 -37.88 -20.77
CA PHE A 169 18.00 -39.06 -20.15
C PHE A 169 18.86 -39.69 -19.05
N PHE A 170 20.17 -39.66 -19.22
CA PHE A 170 21.09 -40.21 -18.22
C PHE A 170 21.04 -39.45 -16.86
N MET A 171 20.62 -38.20 -16.88
CA MET A 171 20.63 -37.32 -15.69
C MET A 171 19.30 -37.32 -14.93
N LYS A 172 18.17 -37.53 -15.61
CA LYS A 172 16.87 -37.44 -14.97
C LYS A 172 16.29 -38.80 -14.57
N PRO A 173 15.66 -38.93 -13.41
CA PRO A 173 14.87 -40.10 -13.02
C PRO A 173 13.65 -40.29 -13.91
N GLY A 174 13.07 -41.48 -13.88
CA GLY A 174 11.87 -41.81 -14.63
C GLY A 174 10.60 -41.25 -13.93
N ILE A 175 9.62 -40.90 -14.75
CA ILE A 175 8.35 -40.32 -14.25
C ILE A 175 7.34 -41.44 -14.06
N ILE A 176 6.84 -41.58 -12.81
CA ILE A 176 5.69 -42.45 -12.47
C ILE A 176 4.37 -41.74 -12.79
N GLY A 177 4.28 -40.46 -12.50
CA GLY A 177 3.13 -39.61 -12.80
C GLY A 177 3.48 -38.13 -12.72
N ALA A 178 2.88 -37.34 -13.59
CA ALA A 178 3.10 -35.89 -13.64
C ALA A 178 1.79 -35.18 -13.97
N GLY A 179 1.63 -33.97 -13.42
CA GLY A 179 0.47 -33.12 -13.66
C GLY A 179 0.75 -31.65 -13.34
N ALA A 180 -0.27 -30.81 -13.41
CA ALA A 180 -0.15 -29.38 -13.14
C ALA A 180 0.28 -29.06 -11.70
N THR A 181 0.06 -29.97 -10.76
CA THR A 181 0.33 -29.76 -9.33
C THR A 181 1.60 -30.43 -8.84
N GLY A 182 2.33 -31.16 -9.69
CA GLY A 182 3.56 -31.82 -9.29
C GLY A 182 3.90 -33.06 -10.11
N MET A 183 4.88 -33.82 -9.62
CA MET A 183 5.35 -35.06 -10.24
C MET A 183 5.83 -36.07 -9.21
N ARG A 184 5.67 -37.36 -9.51
CA ARG A 184 6.23 -38.49 -8.77
C ARG A 184 7.25 -39.20 -9.65
N LEU A 185 8.42 -39.48 -9.07
CA LEU A 185 9.56 -40.03 -9.77
C LEU A 185 9.92 -41.42 -9.25
N ASP A 186 10.60 -42.25 -10.05
CA ASP A 186 11.00 -43.60 -9.72
C ASP A 186 12.17 -43.70 -8.74
N ASN A 187 12.88 -42.59 -8.49
CA ASN A 187 13.84 -42.47 -7.38
C ASN A 187 13.19 -42.18 -6.02
N GLY A 188 11.85 -42.28 -5.93
CA GLY A 188 11.09 -42.03 -4.71
C GLY A 188 10.76 -40.57 -4.43
N CYS A 189 11.28 -39.64 -5.21
CA CYS A 189 11.01 -38.21 -5.03
C CYS A 189 9.59 -37.83 -5.45
N LEU A 190 8.98 -36.93 -4.66
CA LEU A 190 7.66 -36.36 -4.90
C LEU A 190 7.76 -34.82 -4.88
N LEU A 191 7.34 -34.17 -5.95
CA LEU A 191 7.05 -32.73 -5.98
C LEU A 191 5.54 -32.53 -5.89
N THR A 192 5.10 -31.67 -4.97
CA THR A 192 3.70 -31.26 -4.82
C THR A 192 3.56 -29.75 -4.71
N SER A 193 2.43 -29.20 -5.12
CA SER A 193 2.13 -27.78 -4.97
C SER A 193 0.69 -27.51 -4.55
N GLN A 194 0.51 -26.51 -3.70
CA GLN A 194 -0.79 -26.12 -3.17
C GLN A 194 -0.82 -24.59 -2.92
N ALA A 195 -2.03 -24.01 -2.86
CA ALA A 195 -2.19 -22.69 -2.29
C ALA A 195 -1.95 -22.74 -0.77
N THR A 196 -1.36 -21.71 -0.21
CA THR A 196 -1.13 -21.64 1.25
C THR A 196 -2.46 -21.49 1.97
N THR A 197 -2.83 -22.51 2.69
CA THR A 197 -3.98 -22.56 3.60
C THR A 197 -3.50 -22.88 5.01
N LYS A 198 -4.36 -22.76 6.02
CA LYS A 198 -4.03 -23.09 7.42
C LYS A 198 -3.53 -24.52 7.60
N THR A 199 -3.95 -25.44 6.75
CA THR A 199 -3.68 -26.87 6.81
C THR A 199 -2.90 -27.40 5.60
N ALA A 200 -2.36 -26.50 4.76
CA ALA A 200 -1.57 -26.92 3.61
C ALA A 200 -0.38 -27.78 4.08
N VAL A 201 -0.14 -28.87 3.37
CA VAL A 201 0.95 -29.84 3.60
C VAL A 201 0.99 -30.51 4.97
N LEU A 202 -0.02 -30.37 5.81
CA LEU A 202 -0.09 -31.13 7.07
C LEU A 202 -0.23 -32.64 6.80
N GLY A 203 0.54 -33.43 7.55
CA GLY A 203 0.57 -34.90 7.41
C GLY A 203 1.54 -35.43 6.35
N PHE A 204 2.27 -34.57 5.65
CA PHE A 204 3.36 -34.95 4.76
C PHE A 204 4.73 -34.78 5.44
N ALA A 205 5.60 -35.77 5.32
CA ALA A 205 7.01 -35.59 5.65
C ALA A 205 7.65 -34.76 4.52
N ILE A 206 7.91 -33.48 4.77
CA ILE A 206 8.46 -32.55 3.78
C ILE A 206 9.96 -32.39 4.02
N HIS A 207 10.74 -32.55 2.96
CA HIS A 207 12.19 -32.35 2.98
C HIS A 207 12.58 -30.96 2.46
N VAL A 208 11.90 -30.43 1.44
CA VAL A 208 12.08 -29.05 1.00
C VAL A 208 10.73 -28.37 0.91
N LEU A 209 10.55 -27.31 1.69
CA LEU A 209 9.40 -26.43 1.62
C LEU A 209 9.81 -25.09 1.02
N TYR A 210 9.20 -24.74 -0.11
CA TYR A 210 9.33 -23.41 -0.71
C TYR A 210 8.01 -22.66 -0.64
N ILE A 211 8.05 -21.44 -0.11
CA ILE A 211 6.89 -20.55 -0.05
C ILE A 211 7.21 -19.27 -0.82
N ASP A 212 6.53 -19.10 -1.95
CA ASP A 212 6.68 -17.90 -2.79
C ASP A 212 5.67 -16.82 -2.40
N GLU A 213 6.09 -15.56 -2.55
CA GLU A 213 5.31 -14.36 -2.22
C GLU A 213 4.75 -14.40 -0.78
N PHE A 214 5.58 -14.83 0.18
CA PHE A 214 5.14 -15.06 1.57
C PHE A 214 4.64 -13.79 2.27
N ALA A 215 5.20 -12.61 1.96
CA ALA A 215 4.73 -11.33 2.48
C ALA A 215 3.29 -10.99 2.06
N HIS A 216 2.82 -11.54 0.93
CA HIS A 216 1.49 -11.28 0.37
C HIS A 216 0.41 -12.26 0.86
N ILE A 217 0.76 -13.25 1.70
CA ILE A 217 -0.20 -14.15 2.31
C ILE A 217 -0.94 -13.42 3.43
N GLN A 218 -2.26 -13.61 3.53
CA GLN A 218 -3.05 -13.00 4.60
C GLN A 218 -2.46 -13.33 5.98
N GLN A 219 -2.25 -12.32 6.80
CA GLN A 219 -1.56 -12.40 8.08
C GLN A 219 -2.05 -13.54 9.00
N ASN A 220 -3.38 -13.67 9.17
CA ASN A 220 -3.95 -14.74 9.98
C ASN A 220 -3.63 -16.12 9.42
N THR A 221 -3.75 -16.30 8.10
CA THR A 221 -3.43 -17.56 7.42
C THR A 221 -1.94 -17.88 7.53
N ALA A 222 -1.06 -16.89 7.30
CA ALA A 222 0.39 -17.06 7.41
C ALA A 222 0.81 -17.50 8.83
N ARG A 223 0.29 -16.84 9.87
CA ARG A 223 0.62 -17.17 11.27
C ARG A 223 0.09 -18.53 11.71
N GLU A 224 -1.15 -18.88 11.35
CA GLU A 224 -1.70 -20.19 11.68
C GLU A 224 -0.98 -21.32 10.94
N PHE A 225 -0.73 -21.15 9.65
CA PHE A 225 0.08 -22.07 8.85
C PHE A 225 1.47 -22.25 9.45
N TRP A 226 2.16 -21.15 9.78
CA TRP A 226 3.51 -21.18 10.33
C TRP A 226 3.57 -21.95 11.65
N ARG A 227 2.61 -21.72 12.55
CA ARG A 227 2.50 -22.45 13.82
C ARG A 227 2.30 -23.95 13.63
N ALA A 228 1.59 -24.34 12.56
CA ALA A 228 1.28 -25.75 12.29
C ALA A 228 2.46 -26.48 11.60
N VAL A 229 3.15 -25.82 10.66
CA VAL A 229 4.09 -26.50 9.76
C VAL A 229 5.54 -26.33 10.20
N TYR A 230 5.96 -25.18 10.69
CA TYR A 230 7.36 -24.92 11.03
C TYR A 230 7.91 -25.85 12.13
N PRO A 231 7.18 -26.20 13.20
CA PRO A 231 7.66 -27.17 14.18
C PRO A 231 7.98 -28.56 13.58
N THR A 232 7.18 -28.99 12.61
CA THR A 232 7.40 -30.27 11.91
C THR A 232 8.68 -30.24 11.07
N LEU A 233 8.92 -29.14 10.35
CA LEU A 233 10.17 -28.94 9.60
C LEU A 233 11.38 -28.85 10.54
N SER A 234 11.27 -28.09 11.63
CA SER A 234 12.38 -27.89 12.56
C SER A 234 12.78 -29.17 13.31
N ALA A 235 11.86 -30.14 13.44
CA ALA A 235 12.15 -31.44 14.07
C ALA A 235 12.95 -32.38 13.16
N SER A 236 12.95 -32.17 11.85
CA SER A 236 13.70 -32.98 10.88
C SER A 236 15.07 -32.36 10.61
N ILE A 237 16.13 -33.13 10.70
CA ILE A 237 17.51 -32.67 10.43
C ILE A 237 17.81 -32.55 8.93
N VAL A 238 17.04 -33.21 8.08
CA VAL A 238 17.18 -33.19 6.62
C VAL A 238 16.23 -32.22 5.92
N SER A 239 15.40 -31.46 6.67
CA SER A 239 14.42 -30.55 6.08
C SER A 239 14.99 -29.15 5.84
N GLN A 240 14.58 -28.53 4.73
CA GLN A 240 14.90 -27.18 4.36
C GLN A 240 13.65 -26.32 4.14
N CYS A 241 13.65 -25.10 4.66
CA CYS A 241 12.59 -24.11 4.50
C CYS A 241 13.10 -22.90 3.73
N ILE A 242 12.47 -22.59 2.59
CA ILE A 242 12.83 -21.49 1.71
C ILE A 242 11.66 -20.52 1.63
N LEU A 243 11.83 -19.30 2.11
CA LEU A 243 10.84 -18.22 2.01
C LEU A 243 11.31 -17.19 0.98
N SER A 244 10.42 -16.75 0.10
CA SER A 244 10.76 -15.66 -0.81
C SER A 244 9.61 -14.67 -0.98
N SER A 245 9.94 -13.38 -1.13
CA SER A 245 8.95 -12.34 -1.44
C SER A 245 9.61 -11.05 -1.92
N THR A 246 8.81 -10.16 -2.54
CA THR A 246 9.01 -8.73 -2.45
C THR A 246 8.48 -8.23 -1.10
N PRO A 247 8.94 -7.06 -0.58
CA PRO A 247 8.40 -6.49 0.66
C PRO A 247 6.92 -6.11 0.51
N TYR A 248 6.14 -6.28 1.59
CA TYR A 248 4.73 -5.90 1.62
C TYR A 248 4.31 -5.42 3.01
N GLY A 249 4.66 -4.16 3.34
CA GLY A 249 4.41 -3.60 4.67
C GLY A 249 5.31 -4.21 5.78
N GLN A 250 5.21 -3.64 6.98
CA GLN A 250 6.03 -4.06 8.14
C GLN A 250 5.24 -4.88 9.17
N ASP A 251 3.96 -5.10 8.96
CA ASP A 251 3.02 -5.75 9.89
C ASP A 251 2.73 -7.22 9.56
N ASN A 252 3.60 -7.87 8.76
CA ASN A 252 3.43 -9.25 8.33
C ASN A 252 4.55 -10.18 8.82
N LEU A 253 4.28 -11.48 8.79
CA LEU A 253 5.18 -12.50 9.29
C LEU A 253 6.50 -12.58 8.48
N PHE A 254 6.49 -12.28 7.17
CA PHE A 254 7.71 -12.25 6.37
C PHE A 254 8.66 -11.15 6.87
N PHE A 255 8.14 -9.94 7.15
CA PHE A 255 8.95 -8.86 7.71
C PHE A 255 9.54 -9.24 9.07
N GLU A 256 8.73 -9.86 9.96
CA GLU A 256 9.20 -10.27 11.28
C GLU A 256 10.37 -11.28 11.20
N ILE A 257 10.25 -12.26 10.28
CA ILE A 257 11.32 -13.27 10.08
C ILE A 257 12.53 -12.62 9.44
N TRP A 258 12.33 -11.76 8.42
CA TRP A 258 13.38 -11.03 7.72
C TRP A 258 14.17 -10.12 8.66
N ASP A 259 13.48 -9.27 9.41
CA ASP A 259 14.12 -8.33 10.34
C ASP A 259 14.97 -9.04 11.40
N LYS A 260 14.45 -10.17 11.92
CA LYS A 260 15.22 -11.03 12.85
C LYS A 260 16.39 -11.72 12.16
N ALA A 261 16.25 -12.15 10.91
CA ALA A 261 17.34 -12.78 10.16
C ALA A 261 18.48 -11.79 9.90
N VAL A 262 18.17 -10.58 9.45
CA VAL A 262 19.17 -9.51 9.23
C VAL A 262 19.89 -9.13 10.54
N LYS A 263 19.19 -9.20 11.68
CA LYS A 263 19.77 -8.94 13.01
C LYS A 263 20.48 -10.14 13.63
N GLY A 264 20.52 -11.29 12.97
CA GLY A 264 21.08 -12.53 13.54
C GLY A 264 20.31 -13.10 14.73
N GLN A 265 19.00 -12.82 14.82
CA GLN A 265 18.13 -13.21 15.93
C GLN A 265 17.28 -14.45 15.68
N ASN A 266 17.45 -15.08 14.53
CA ASN A 266 16.84 -16.36 14.18
C ASN A 266 17.80 -17.20 13.33
N SER A 267 17.40 -18.43 12.97
CA SER A 267 18.20 -19.38 12.20
C SER A 267 18.12 -19.20 10.68
N PHE A 268 17.47 -18.15 10.19
CA PHE A 268 17.37 -17.91 8.76
C PHE A 268 18.62 -17.24 8.22
N VAL A 269 19.21 -17.83 7.19
CA VAL A 269 20.18 -17.15 6.31
C VAL A 269 19.38 -16.27 5.37
N TRP A 270 19.75 -15.00 5.27
CA TRP A 270 19.05 -14.04 4.44
C TRP A 270 19.87 -13.62 3.23
N GLN A 271 19.18 -13.39 2.12
CA GLN A 271 19.76 -12.79 0.92
C GLN A 271 18.80 -11.76 0.32
N GLN A 272 19.37 -10.65 -0.17
CA GLN A 272 18.62 -9.63 -0.89
C GLN A 272 19.17 -9.53 -2.32
N VAL A 273 18.25 -9.54 -3.31
CA VAL A 273 18.59 -9.35 -4.72
C VAL A 273 17.91 -8.10 -5.26
N ASN A 274 18.70 -7.11 -5.61
CA ASN A 274 18.22 -5.78 -6.00
C ASN A 274 18.01 -5.71 -7.54
N TYR A 275 17.20 -4.74 -7.98
CA TYR A 275 16.89 -4.57 -9.41
C TYR A 275 18.12 -4.27 -10.26
N TYR A 276 19.08 -3.49 -9.75
CA TYR A 276 20.30 -3.11 -10.47
C TYR A 276 21.29 -4.26 -10.69
N GLU A 277 21.06 -5.41 -10.09
CA GLU A 277 21.82 -6.64 -10.38
C GLU A 277 21.34 -7.34 -11.67
N VAL A 278 20.28 -6.82 -12.28
CA VAL A 278 19.77 -7.31 -13.56
C VAL A 278 20.38 -6.47 -14.70
N PRO A 279 21.03 -7.09 -15.69
CA PRO A 279 21.58 -6.37 -16.83
C PRO A 279 20.51 -5.52 -17.54
N GLY A 280 20.81 -4.23 -17.76
CA GLY A 280 19.91 -3.28 -18.39
C GLY A 280 18.97 -2.53 -17.42
N HIS A 281 18.98 -2.87 -16.13
CA HIS A 281 18.22 -2.12 -15.10
C HIS A 281 19.12 -1.02 -14.49
N ASP A 282 19.56 -0.09 -15.30
CA ASP A 282 20.36 1.07 -14.92
C ASP A 282 19.49 2.22 -14.35
N ASP A 283 20.13 3.33 -13.99
CA ASP A 283 19.42 4.50 -13.44
C ASP A 283 18.38 5.09 -14.41
N LYS A 284 18.63 5.04 -15.72
CA LYS A 284 17.70 5.51 -16.75
C LYS A 284 16.45 4.64 -16.79
N TRP A 285 16.64 3.33 -16.75
CA TRP A 285 15.54 2.38 -16.63
C TRP A 285 14.75 2.60 -15.34
N ALA A 286 15.43 2.81 -14.22
CA ALA A 286 14.79 3.06 -12.93
C ALA A 286 13.95 4.35 -12.93
N GLU A 287 14.47 5.46 -13.49
CA GLU A 287 13.72 6.70 -13.66
C GLU A 287 12.50 6.54 -14.57
N GLN A 288 12.63 5.77 -15.66
CA GLN A 288 11.50 5.47 -16.53
C GLN A 288 10.43 4.66 -15.79
N MET A 289 10.84 3.61 -15.08
CA MET A 289 9.93 2.78 -14.29
C MET A 289 9.23 3.57 -13.18
N LYS A 290 9.91 4.49 -12.51
CA LYS A 290 9.29 5.39 -11.50
C LYS A 290 8.21 6.27 -12.12
N ARG A 291 8.41 6.78 -13.35
CA ARG A 291 7.40 7.57 -14.07
C ARG A 291 6.18 6.74 -14.49
N ASP A 292 6.42 5.53 -15.01
CA ASP A 292 5.39 4.69 -15.60
C ASP A 292 4.62 3.88 -14.55
N PHE A 293 5.31 3.40 -13.52
CA PHE A 293 4.78 2.49 -12.51
C PHE A 293 4.42 3.18 -11.18
N GLY A 294 5.05 4.35 -10.89
CA GLY A 294 4.89 5.12 -9.65
C GLY A 294 6.07 4.96 -8.71
N GLU A 295 6.41 6.04 -7.97
CA GLU A 295 7.56 6.06 -7.05
C GLU A 295 7.40 5.08 -5.88
N ASP A 296 6.20 5.01 -5.28
CA ASP A 296 5.92 4.15 -4.13
C ASP A 296 5.95 2.66 -4.54
N GLU A 297 5.34 2.35 -5.68
CA GLU A 297 5.32 1.01 -6.25
C GLU A 297 6.75 0.56 -6.63
N PHE A 298 7.54 1.46 -7.22
CA PHE A 298 8.94 1.19 -7.54
C PHE A 298 9.78 0.95 -6.29
N ALA A 299 9.59 1.78 -5.28
CA ALA A 299 10.30 1.65 -4.00
C ALA A 299 10.02 0.29 -3.33
N GLN A 300 8.79 -0.21 -3.39
CA GLN A 300 8.45 -1.52 -2.84
C GLN A 300 8.96 -2.67 -3.70
N GLU A 301 8.63 -2.69 -5.01
CA GLU A 301 8.79 -3.87 -5.84
C GLU A 301 10.22 -4.02 -6.41
N PHE A 302 10.97 -2.90 -6.49
CA PHE A 302 12.30 -2.87 -7.07
C PHE A 302 13.38 -2.39 -6.09
N GLU A 303 13.15 -1.32 -5.31
CA GLU A 303 14.11 -0.88 -4.28
C GLU A 303 13.98 -1.68 -2.97
N LEU A 304 13.05 -2.61 -2.89
CA LEU A 304 12.83 -3.55 -1.77
C LEU A 304 12.61 -2.85 -0.42
N LYS A 305 11.96 -1.68 -0.45
CA LYS A 305 11.63 -0.96 0.77
C LYS A 305 10.35 -1.51 1.39
N PHE A 306 10.43 -1.89 2.66
CA PHE A 306 9.24 -2.19 3.45
C PHE A 306 8.52 -0.88 3.78
N ASP A 307 7.77 -0.36 2.82
CA ASP A 307 6.86 0.73 3.12
C ASP A 307 5.61 0.18 3.83
N ILE A 308 4.99 1.04 4.64
CA ILE A 308 3.72 0.70 5.29
C ILE A 308 2.65 0.67 4.19
N LYS A 309 2.65 -0.36 3.35
CA LYS A 309 1.49 -0.70 2.52
C LYS A 309 0.57 -1.58 3.36
N THR A 310 -0.16 -0.90 4.16
CA THR A 310 -1.44 -1.39 4.64
C THR A 310 -2.49 -1.05 3.58
N ASN A 311 -3.69 -1.62 3.67
CA ASN A 311 -4.87 -1.08 3.01
C ASN A 311 -5.17 0.36 3.47
N ASN A 312 -4.17 1.06 4.01
CA ASN A 312 -4.26 2.39 4.58
C ASN A 312 -4.48 3.43 3.49
N LEU A 313 -5.19 4.46 3.87
CA LEU A 313 -5.44 5.60 3.00
C LEU A 313 -4.13 6.30 2.62
N LEU A 314 -3.29 6.58 3.61
CA LEU A 314 -2.02 7.31 3.42
C LEU A 314 -0.87 6.37 3.08
N THR A 315 0.07 6.88 2.28
CA THR A 315 1.32 6.19 1.98
C THR A 315 2.28 6.21 3.17
N GLY A 316 3.26 5.30 3.20
CA GLY A 316 4.28 5.27 4.23
C GLY A 316 5.09 6.56 4.33
N SER A 317 5.34 7.23 3.20
CA SER A 317 6.03 8.52 3.17
C SER A 317 5.18 9.64 3.81
N GLN A 318 3.88 9.67 3.55
CA GLN A 318 2.94 10.60 4.17
C GLN A 318 2.85 10.38 5.69
N LEU A 319 2.72 9.13 6.12
CA LEU A 319 2.69 8.77 7.55
C LEU A 319 4.01 9.13 8.26
N LYS A 320 5.16 8.86 7.66
CA LYS A 320 6.46 9.28 8.20
C LYS A 320 6.58 10.80 8.32
N TRP A 321 6.02 11.53 7.36
CA TRP A 321 6.01 13.00 7.41
C TRP A 321 5.11 13.49 8.56
N ILE A 322 3.88 12.99 8.72
CA ILE A 322 2.99 13.35 9.84
C ILE A 322 3.68 13.01 11.17
N ARG A 323 4.25 11.81 11.32
CA ARG A 323 4.98 11.42 12.54
C ARG A 323 6.12 12.36 12.91
N ARG A 324 6.80 12.97 11.92
CA ARG A 324 7.80 13.99 12.22
C ARG A 324 7.19 15.24 12.81
N LEU A 325 6.01 15.63 12.33
CA LEU A 325 5.29 16.80 12.87
C LEU A 325 4.79 16.54 14.29
N THR A 326 4.22 15.35 14.58
CA THR A 326 3.78 15.02 15.95
C THR A 326 4.93 14.98 16.97
N LYS A 327 6.17 14.77 16.51
CA LYS A 327 7.36 14.86 17.36
C LYS A 327 7.92 16.29 17.52
N LEU A 328 7.58 17.20 16.61
CA LEU A 328 8.00 18.59 16.67
C LEU A 328 7.02 19.45 17.48
N PHE A 329 5.76 19.03 17.51
CA PHE A 329 4.68 19.73 18.19
C PHE A 329 4.14 18.84 19.29
N SER A 330 3.98 19.39 20.48
CA SER A 330 3.29 18.78 21.61
C SER A 330 1.96 19.47 21.84
N TYR A 331 1.04 18.78 22.49
CA TYR A 331 -0.28 19.26 22.85
C TYR A 331 -0.42 19.19 24.37
N ASP A 332 -0.97 20.22 24.97
CA ASP A 332 -1.16 20.29 26.42
C ASP A 332 -2.53 20.86 26.77
N ASN A 333 -3.03 20.43 27.95
CA ASN A 333 -4.25 20.94 28.57
C ASN A 333 -3.98 22.05 29.59
N ASP A 334 -2.71 22.37 29.87
CA ASP A 334 -2.33 22.85 31.19
C ASP A 334 -2.29 24.37 31.42
N GLU A 335 -2.58 25.26 30.49
CA GLU A 335 -2.46 26.71 30.78
C GLU A 335 -3.53 27.58 30.11
N LEU A 336 -4.78 27.18 30.12
CA LEU A 336 -5.84 28.17 30.00
C LEU A 336 -6.16 28.68 31.42
N ASP A 337 -6.03 29.99 31.63
CA ASP A 337 -6.46 30.68 32.85
C ASP A 337 -7.96 30.38 33.08
N LYS A 338 -8.22 29.29 33.83
CA LYS A 338 -9.55 28.72 34.04
C LYS A 338 -10.29 29.65 34.98
N THR A 339 -11.08 30.56 34.43
CA THR A 339 -12.13 31.19 35.19
C THR A 339 -13.12 30.12 35.63
N GLU A 340 -13.56 30.14 36.90
CA GLU A 340 -14.26 29.06 37.60
C GLU A 340 -15.52 28.49 36.91
N LEU A 341 -16.06 29.11 35.86
CA LEU A 341 -17.31 28.69 35.22
C LEU A 341 -17.17 27.64 34.11
N ASP A 342 -15.98 27.40 33.56
CA ASP A 342 -15.84 26.65 32.28
C ASP A 342 -14.87 25.47 32.34
N SER A 343 -14.35 25.07 33.50
CA SER A 343 -13.35 23.99 33.62
C SER A 343 -13.79 22.64 33.03
N GLU A 344 -15.07 22.29 33.15
CA GLU A 344 -15.63 21.05 32.58
C GLU A 344 -15.80 21.10 31.06
N LEU A 345 -15.99 22.31 30.49
CA LEU A 345 -16.21 22.49 29.06
C LEU A 345 -14.92 22.23 28.26
N TYR A 346 -13.80 22.65 28.80
CA TYR A 346 -12.49 22.59 28.11
C TYR A 346 -11.60 21.43 28.54
N GLU A 347 -12.07 20.54 29.40
CA GLU A 347 -11.29 19.41 29.95
C GLU A 347 -10.65 18.55 28.86
N ASN A 348 -11.33 18.39 27.72
CA ASN A 348 -10.90 17.54 26.60
C ASN A 348 -10.46 18.37 25.38
N LEU A 349 -10.27 19.67 25.52
CA LEU A 349 -9.72 20.55 24.50
C LEU A 349 -8.22 20.71 24.73
N GLN A 350 -7.43 20.35 23.73
CA GLN A 350 -5.98 20.45 23.75
C GLN A 350 -5.52 21.46 22.70
N TRP A 351 -4.62 22.33 23.08
CA TRP A 351 -3.95 23.24 22.16
C TRP A 351 -2.50 22.81 21.95
N ARG A 352 -2.00 23.11 20.79
CA ARG A 352 -0.58 22.91 20.49
C ARG A 352 0.25 23.89 21.34
N THR A 353 1.30 23.39 22.01
CA THR A 353 2.10 24.16 23.01
C THR A 353 2.75 25.43 22.48
N ASP A 354 2.91 25.56 21.16
CA ASP A 354 3.41 26.76 20.50
C ASP A 354 2.29 27.71 20.01
N PHE A 355 1.04 27.47 20.42
CA PHE A 355 -0.13 28.27 20.04
C PHE A 355 -1.02 28.56 21.25
N ASP A 356 -1.09 29.82 21.65
CA ASP A 356 -1.96 30.31 22.71
C ASP A 356 -3.14 31.07 22.07
N PRO A 357 -4.37 30.54 22.15
CA PRO A 357 -5.55 31.19 21.54
C PRO A 357 -5.85 32.57 22.15
N ASN A 358 -5.36 32.87 23.35
CA ASN A 358 -5.56 34.17 24.00
C ASN A 358 -4.54 35.23 23.56
N LYS A 359 -3.36 34.82 23.06
CA LYS A 359 -2.25 35.73 22.71
C LYS A 359 -1.90 35.75 21.25
N ASP A 360 -2.00 34.58 20.56
CA ASP A 360 -1.46 34.37 19.23
C ASP A 360 -2.46 34.61 18.10
N ILE A 361 -3.61 35.26 18.41
CA ILE A 361 -4.66 35.54 17.42
C ILE A 361 -4.67 37.02 17.06
N ASP A 362 -4.36 37.30 15.78
CA ASP A 362 -4.67 38.57 15.16
C ASP A 362 -5.94 38.47 14.31
N LYS A 363 -7.02 39.04 14.81
CA LYS A 363 -8.35 38.99 14.13
C LYS A 363 -8.34 39.56 12.70
N LYS A 364 -7.33 40.36 12.35
CA LYS A 364 -7.16 40.90 10.98
C LYS A 364 -6.33 39.98 10.10
N LEU A 365 -5.33 39.32 10.66
CA LEU A 365 -4.29 38.59 9.94
C LEU A 365 -4.40 37.07 10.04
N ASP A 366 -5.32 36.56 10.85
CA ASP A 366 -5.50 35.12 11.04
C ASP A 366 -6.85 34.63 10.50
N ARG A 367 -6.87 33.38 10.11
CA ARG A 367 -8.07 32.62 9.70
C ARG A 367 -7.98 31.20 10.25
N PHE A 368 -9.12 30.66 10.66
CA PHE A 368 -9.22 29.33 11.22
C PHE A 368 -10.31 28.49 10.55
N VAL A 369 -10.08 27.19 10.50
CA VAL A 369 -11.08 26.20 10.06
C VAL A 369 -11.27 25.20 11.17
N ILE A 370 -12.51 24.92 11.55
CA ILE A 370 -12.90 23.88 12.51
C ILE A 370 -13.63 22.77 11.76
N SER A 371 -13.11 21.56 11.83
CA SER A 371 -13.79 20.37 11.30
C SER A 371 -14.41 19.58 12.44
N VAL A 372 -15.72 19.31 12.33
CA VAL A 372 -16.52 18.65 13.38
C VAL A 372 -17.01 17.32 12.86
N ASP A 373 -16.68 16.27 13.59
CA ASP A 373 -17.20 14.91 13.43
C ASP A 373 -17.97 14.50 14.68
N ILE A 374 -19.20 14.03 14.51
CA ILE A 374 -20.16 13.82 15.62
C ILE A 374 -20.45 12.33 15.73
N ALA A 375 -20.20 11.78 16.93
CA ALA A 375 -20.39 10.36 17.24
C ALA A 375 -21.81 9.85 16.93
N GLU A 376 -21.88 8.60 16.43
CA GLU A 376 -23.12 7.86 16.32
C GLU A 376 -23.59 7.46 17.73
N GLY A 377 -24.55 8.12 18.28
CA GLY A 377 -25.18 7.98 19.61
C GLY A 377 -24.83 6.74 20.47
N LYS A 378 -24.85 6.90 21.77
CA LYS A 378 -24.47 5.88 22.76
C LYS A 378 -25.45 4.71 22.77
N ASP A 379 -24.96 3.51 22.59
CA ASP A 379 -25.68 2.29 22.94
C ASP A 379 -25.45 2.01 24.44
N VAL A 380 -26.42 2.35 25.29
CA VAL A 380 -26.32 2.30 26.76
C VAL A 380 -26.11 0.87 27.30
N ASN A 381 -26.28 -0.17 26.43
CA ASN A 381 -26.28 -1.58 26.83
C ASN A 381 -25.08 -2.42 26.33
N GLU A 382 -24.22 -1.90 25.50
CA GLU A 382 -23.02 -2.61 25.07
C GLU A 382 -21.75 -1.96 25.63
N LYS A 383 -20.87 -2.78 26.22
CA LYS A 383 -19.48 -2.44 26.58
C LYS A 383 -18.60 -2.22 25.33
N LYS A 384 -19.11 -1.56 24.31
CA LYS A 384 -18.33 -1.14 23.15
C LYS A 384 -17.75 0.24 23.45
N ASP A 385 -16.50 0.40 23.08
CA ASP A 385 -15.81 1.68 23.02
C ASP A 385 -16.63 2.62 22.12
N ASN A 386 -17.22 3.68 22.69
CA ASN A 386 -18.05 4.61 21.93
C ASN A 386 -17.20 5.45 20.99
N ASP A 387 -17.74 5.81 19.82
CA ASP A 387 -17.13 6.77 18.91
C ASP A 387 -16.97 8.14 19.58
N TYR A 388 -16.01 8.93 19.12
CA TYR A 388 -15.67 10.21 19.72
C TYR A 388 -16.36 11.38 19.02
N ASN A 389 -16.79 12.36 19.80
CA ASN A 389 -17.12 13.70 19.35
C ASN A 389 -15.82 14.49 19.14
N ILE A 390 -15.56 14.95 17.91
CA ILE A 390 -14.32 15.60 17.52
C ILE A 390 -14.57 17.02 17.02
N ALA A 391 -13.73 17.97 17.46
CA ALA A 391 -13.50 19.22 16.77
C ALA A 391 -11.99 19.41 16.55
N SER A 392 -11.58 19.33 15.29
CA SER A 392 -10.18 19.59 14.88
C SER A 392 -10.04 21.03 14.39
N ILE A 393 -9.15 21.79 15.00
CA ILE A 393 -8.98 23.23 14.78
C ILE A 393 -7.70 23.48 13.99
N HIS A 394 -7.83 24.22 12.89
CA HIS A 394 -6.73 24.47 11.95
C HIS A 394 -6.52 25.97 11.75
N LYS A 395 -5.28 26.43 11.84
CA LYS A 395 -4.87 27.76 11.40
C LYS A 395 -4.58 27.75 9.91
N VAL A 396 -5.14 28.71 9.18
CA VAL A 396 -4.92 28.90 7.74
C VAL A 396 -3.63 29.71 7.54
N LYS A 397 -2.69 29.15 6.81
CA LYS A 397 -1.39 29.82 6.51
C LYS A 397 -1.11 29.84 5.02
N LEU A 398 -0.68 30.97 4.49
CA LEU A 398 -0.18 31.04 3.11
C LEU A 398 1.06 30.15 2.96
N LYS A 399 1.15 29.38 1.89
CA LYS A 399 2.31 28.53 1.60
C LYS A 399 3.55 29.37 1.30
N SER A 400 4.73 28.87 1.66
CA SER A 400 6.00 29.52 1.32
C SER A 400 6.21 29.62 -0.18
N LEU A 401 6.99 30.59 -0.62
CA LEU A 401 7.28 30.85 -2.04
C LEU A 401 7.81 29.61 -2.77
N SER A 402 8.64 28.79 -2.11
CA SER A 402 9.15 27.53 -2.68
C SER A 402 8.03 26.53 -2.96
N LYS A 403 6.98 26.49 -2.14
CA LYS A 403 5.82 25.61 -2.33
C LYS A 403 4.85 26.15 -3.37
N LEU A 404 4.62 27.46 -3.41
CA LEU A 404 3.82 28.09 -4.45
C LEU A 404 4.40 27.85 -5.84
N ARG A 405 5.73 27.92 -5.99
CA ARG A 405 6.43 27.63 -7.25
C ARG A 405 6.34 26.18 -7.74
N THR A 406 5.95 25.25 -6.88
CA THR A 406 5.75 23.84 -7.26
C THR A 406 4.33 23.52 -7.73
N LEU A 407 3.39 24.48 -7.66
CA LEU A 407 2.05 24.31 -8.16
C LEU A 407 2.05 24.25 -9.70
N ARG A 408 1.34 23.30 -10.26
CA ARG A 408 1.13 23.18 -11.71
C ARG A 408 0.02 24.14 -12.16
N LYS A 409 -0.09 24.45 -13.46
CA LYS A 409 -1.12 25.34 -13.98
C LYS A 409 -2.56 24.95 -13.58
N ASP A 410 -2.88 23.65 -13.62
CA ASP A 410 -4.18 23.12 -13.19
C ASP A 410 -4.42 23.22 -11.67
N GLU A 411 -3.42 23.64 -10.91
CA GLU A 411 -3.43 23.79 -9.44
C GLU A 411 -3.37 25.26 -8.99
N HIS A 412 -3.37 26.21 -9.90
CA HIS A 412 -3.33 27.66 -9.62
C HIS A 412 -4.68 28.18 -9.09
N ARG A 413 -5.26 27.49 -8.09
CA ARG A 413 -6.52 27.83 -7.42
C ARG A 413 -6.23 28.35 -6.03
N ILE A 414 -7.08 29.27 -5.53
CA ILE A 414 -6.86 29.96 -4.25
C ILE A 414 -6.67 28.97 -3.07
N GLU A 415 -7.48 27.93 -3.00
CA GLU A 415 -7.41 26.94 -1.94
C GLU A 415 -6.11 26.12 -1.93
N ASN A 416 -5.42 26.02 -3.07
CA ASN A 416 -4.13 25.35 -3.17
C ASN A 416 -2.95 26.24 -2.71
N MET A 417 -3.17 27.51 -2.53
CA MET A 417 -2.14 28.46 -2.07
C MET A 417 -1.97 28.46 -0.56
N PHE A 418 -2.98 27.97 0.16
CA PHE A 418 -2.98 27.89 1.61
C PHE A 418 -2.72 26.47 2.12
N ARG A 419 -2.36 26.41 3.41
CA ARG A 419 -2.32 25.16 4.18
C ARG A 419 -3.16 25.32 5.44
N LEU A 420 -3.82 24.24 5.83
CA LEU A 420 -4.58 24.10 7.06
C LEU A 420 -3.69 23.35 8.05
N GLU A 421 -3.15 24.03 9.04
CA GLU A 421 -2.23 23.47 10.02
C GLU A 421 -2.97 23.28 11.34
N GLN A 422 -3.08 22.03 11.78
CA GLN A 422 -3.77 21.68 13.02
C GLN A 422 -3.09 22.35 14.22
N VAL A 423 -3.86 23.07 15.03
CA VAL A 423 -3.38 23.80 16.19
C VAL A 423 -4.16 23.48 17.47
N GLY A 424 -5.30 22.79 17.34
CA GLY A 424 -6.10 22.35 18.47
C GLY A 424 -6.95 21.13 18.15
N LEU A 425 -7.28 20.36 19.18
CA LEU A 425 -8.14 19.19 19.09
C LEU A 425 -9.02 19.09 20.34
N TYR A 426 -10.33 18.99 20.15
CA TYR A 426 -11.27 18.50 21.15
C TYR A 426 -11.64 17.06 20.81
N ARG A 427 -11.61 16.16 21.81
CA ARG A 427 -11.91 14.73 21.62
C ARG A 427 -12.57 14.16 22.87
N ASP A 428 -13.84 13.77 22.77
CA ASP A 428 -14.63 13.25 23.90
C ASP A 428 -15.58 12.14 23.46
N ASN A 429 -15.62 11.02 24.18
CA ASN A 429 -16.54 9.91 23.92
C ASN A 429 -17.58 9.69 25.04
N VAL A 430 -17.65 10.60 25.99
CA VAL A 430 -18.55 10.52 27.17
C VAL A 430 -19.65 11.57 27.08
N LYS A 431 -19.29 12.79 26.68
CA LYS A 431 -20.20 13.95 26.64
C LYS A 431 -21.05 13.94 25.36
N ASP A 432 -22.24 14.50 25.45
CA ASP A 432 -23.18 14.56 24.32
C ASP A 432 -22.78 15.64 23.30
N GLU A 433 -23.35 15.59 22.09
CA GLU A 433 -23.11 16.55 21.00
C GLU A 433 -23.46 18.01 21.39
N ASP A 434 -24.32 18.22 22.34
CA ASP A 434 -24.65 19.57 22.87
C ASP A 434 -23.44 20.21 23.56
N ILE A 435 -22.61 19.42 24.24
CA ILE A 435 -21.36 19.90 24.84
C ILE A 435 -20.36 20.27 23.79
N LEU A 436 -20.18 19.41 22.77
CA LEU A 436 -19.34 19.73 21.62
C LEU A 436 -19.77 21.04 20.95
N ALA A 437 -21.09 21.25 20.79
CA ALA A 437 -21.63 22.49 20.23
C ALA A 437 -21.29 23.72 21.09
N LYS A 438 -21.37 23.61 22.41
CA LYS A 438 -20.99 24.67 23.35
C LYS A 438 -19.49 24.96 23.29
N VAL A 439 -18.64 23.92 23.23
CA VAL A 439 -17.18 24.07 23.05
C VAL A 439 -16.87 24.82 21.75
N CYS A 440 -17.45 24.37 20.64
CA CYS A 440 -17.28 25.05 19.36
C CYS A 440 -17.81 26.50 19.40
N LYS A 441 -18.92 26.74 20.05
CA LYS A 441 -19.50 28.09 20.23
C LYS A 441 -18.53 29.00 20.98
N SER A 442 -17.98 28.52 22.09
CA SER A 442 -17.02 29.29 22.87
C SER A 442 -15.72 29.55 22.10
N ILE A 443 -15.17 28.55 21.39
CA ILE A 443 -13.99 28.75 20.53
C ILE A 443 -14.25 29.85 19.49
N VAL A 444 -15.41 29.81 18.82
CA VAL A 444 -15.73 30.76 17.74
C VAL A 444 -15.99 32.17 18.28
N PHE A 445 -16.77 32.33 19.32
CA PHE A 445 -17.28 33.65 19.76
C PHE A 445 -16.48 34.27 20.90
N ASP A 446 -15.95 33.44 21.81
CA ASP A 446 -15.23 33.96 22.98
C ASP A 446 -13.72 34.05 22.71
N GLN A 447 -13.12 33.03 22.08
CA GLN A 447 -11.67 32.98 21.84
C GLN A 447 -11.31 33.61 20.48
N PHE A 448 -12.00 33.21 19.39
CA PHE A 448 -11.70 33.71 18.05
C PHE A 448 -12.58 34.94 17.72
N HIS A 449 -13.17 34.94 16.55
CA HIS A 449 -14.25 35.85 16.13
C HIS A 449 -14.94 35.19 14.93
N GLU A 450 -16.26 35.39 14.82
CA GLU A 450 -17.07 34.77 13.78
C GLU A 450 -16.57 35.00 12.35
N ASP A 451 -16.03 36.20 12.07
CA ASP A 451 -15.54 36.56 10.71
C ASP A 451 -14.27 35.81 10.30
N ILE A 452 -13.49 35.31 11.25
CA ILE A 452 -12.22 34.64 10.99
C ILE A 452 -12.29 33.12 11.02
N VAL A 453 -13.49 32.55 11.24
CA VAL A 453 -13.70 31.10 11.37
C VAL A 453 -14.63 30.56 10.29
N LYS A 454 -14.26 29.44 9.69
CA LYS A 454 -15.17 28.58 8.93
C LYS A 454 -15.26 27.20 9.58
N MET A 455 -16.44 26.60 9.55
CA MET A 455 -16.70 25.28 10.13
C MET A 455 -17.19 24.29 9.09
N VAL A 456 -16.70 23.06 9.16
CA VAL A 456 -17.18 21.91 8.41
C VAL A 456 -17.83 20.95 9.38
N VAL A 457 -19.14 20.76 9.28
CA VAL A 457 -19.92 19.97 10.24
C VAL A 457 -20.58 18.80 9.55
N GLU A 458 -20.33 17.58 10.03
CA GLU A 458 -21.04 16.39 9.57
C GLU A 458 -22.46 16.36 10.09
N MET A 459 -23.42 16.14 9.17
CA MET A 459 -24.87 16.19 9.46
C MET A 459 -25.52 14.81 9.58
N ASN A 460 -24.73 13.74 9.57
CA ASN A 460 -25.24 12.41 9.85
C ASN A 460 -25.60 12.33 11.35
N PHE A 461 -26.55 11.44 11.68
CA PHE A 461 -26.98 11.23 13.07
C PHE A 461 -27.37 12.53 13.81
N ASN A 462 -26.60 12.98 14.77
CA ASN A 462 -26.89 14.08 15.69
C ASN A 462 -26.47 15.47 15.19
N GLY A 463 -25.99 15.62 13.96
CA GLY A 463 -25.56 16.92 13.43
C GLY A 463 -26.62 18.01 13.43
N LYS A 464 -27.92 17.65 13.44
CA LYS A 464 -29.00 18.64 13.58
C LYS A 464 -29.12 19.17 15.02
N SER A 465 -28.93 18.32 16.03
CA SER A 465 -28.89 18.71 17.44
C SER A 465 -27.71 19.63 17.69
N PHE A 466 -26.52 19.25 17.23
CA PHE A 466 -25.33 20.09 17.27
C PHE A 466 -25.58 21.48 16.67
N LEU A 467 -26.09 21.58 15.43
CA LEU A 467 -26.33 22.89 14.81
C LEU A 467 -27.40 23.72 15.54
N LYS A 468 -28.41 23.09 16.09
CA LYS A 468 -29.43 23.76 16.85
C LYS A 468 -28.84 24.40 18.13
N GLU A 469 -28.03 23.66 18.86
CA GLU A 469 -27.38 24.15 20.09
C GLU A 469 -26.29 25.19 19.74
N PHE A 470 -25.49 24.98 18.70
CA PHE A 470 -24.49 25.94 18.22
C PHE A 470 -25.12 27.27 17.85
N SER A 471 -26.25 27.28 17.13
CA SER A 471 -26.94 28.49 16.69
C SER A 471 -27.83 29.13 17.76
N ASN A 472 -28.29 28.38 18.73
CA ASN A 472 -29.18 28.79 19.81
C ASN A 472 -30.38 29.66 19.32
N ASN A 473 -31.02 29.25 18.22
CA ASN A 473 -32.04 29.93 17.44
C ASN A 473 -31.63 31.25 16.76
N ASP A 474 -30.39 31.67 16.87
CA ASP A 474 -29.83 32.83 16.18
C ASP A 474 -29.32 32.48 14.77
N LYS A 475 -29.17 33.48 13.90
CA LYS A 475 -28.73 33.28 12.52
C LYS A 475 -27.20 33.14 12.34
N PHE A 476 -26.46 33.05 13.44
CA PHE A 476 -24.97 33.08 13.43
C PHE A 476 -24.31 32.02 12.57
N HIS A 477 -24.93 30.87 12.39
CA HIS A 477 -24.32 29.78 11.57
C HIS A 477 -24.31 30.05 10.05
N GLU A 478 -25.05 31.09 9.56
CA GLU A 478 -25.22 31.31 8.11
C GLU A 478 -23.95 31.78 7.38
N GLY A 479 -22.93 32.26 8.07
CA GLY A 479 -21.65 32.63 7.47
C GLY A 479 -20.47 31.74 7.92
N ILE A 480 -20.63 31.03 9.03
CA ILE A 480 -19.58 30.25 9.66
C ILE A 480 -19.58 28.82 9.13
N VAL A 481 -20.75 28.15 9.15
CA VAL A 481 -20.86 26.74 8.77
C VAL A 481 -20.96 26.59 7.26
N ALA A 482 -20.03 25.84 6.68
CA ALA A 482 -20.02 25.51 5.25
C ALA A 482 -21.33 24.81 4.82
N ARG A 483 -21.80 25.09 3.62
CA ARG A 483 -23.08 24.62 3.11
C ARG A 483 -22.90 23.58 2.01
N SER A 484 -23.76 22.57 1.98
CA SER A 484 -23.76 21.55 0.95
C SER A 484 -25.17 21.19 0.46
N TYR A 485 -25.24 20.43 -0.62
CA TYR A 485 -26.50 19.83 -1.08
C TYR A 485 -26.81 18.57 -0.27
N HIS A 486 -27.85 18.63 0.59
CA HIS A 486 -28.30 17.45 1.33
C HIS A 486 -29.13 16.47 0.48
N THR A 487 -29.49 16.85 -0.74
CA THR A 487 -30.12 16.01 -1.75
C THR A 487 -29.32 16.22 -3.05
N ALA A 488 -28.98 15.15 -3.74
CA ALA A 488 -28.22 15.28 -4.98
C ALA A 488 -29.02 16.10 -6.02
N PRO A 489 -28.39 17.05 -6.71
CA PRO A 489 -29.02 17.73 -7.85
C PRO A 489 -29.38 16.74 -8.94
N VAL A 490 -30.55 16.87 -9.52
CA VAL A 490 -31.00 16.06 -10.67
C VAL A 490 -30.72 16.85 -11.94
N PRO A 491 -30.02 16.27 -12.95
CA PRO A 491 -29.78 16.95 -14.22
C PRO A 491 -31.10 17.40 -14.89
N GLY A 492 -31.20 18.68 -15.24
CA GLY A 492 -32.40 19.26 -15.87
C GLY A 492 -33.41 19.85 -14.89
N GLU A 493 -33.29 19.65 -13.60
CA GLU A 493 -34.14 20.27 -12.58
C GLU A 493 -33.43 21.44 -11.88
N LYS A 494 -34.22 22.34 -11.26
CA LYS A 494 -33.65 23.41 -10.44
C LYS A 494 -32.89 22.78 -9.26
N PRO A 495 -31.60 23.11 -9.03
CA PRO A 495 -30.85 22.51 -7.97
C PRO A 495 -31.51 22.78 -6.61
N PRO A 496 -31.48 21.81 -5.67
CA PRO A 496 -32.03 21.99 -4.33
C PRO A 496 -31.25 23.08 -3.58
N ARG A 497 -31.92 23.72 -2.60
CA ARG A 497 -31.27 24.74 -1.77
C ARG A 497 -30.14 24.09 -0.93
N ARG A 498 -28.95 24.69 -0.93
CA ARG A 498 -27.84 24.30 -0.06
C ARG A 498 -28.19 24.58 1.40
N LYS A 499 -27.83 23.66 2.31
CA LYS A 499 -28.08 23.71 3.74
C LYS A 499 -26.77 23.68 4.51
N ALA A 500 -26.77 24.20 5.74
CA ALA A 500 -25.61 24.13 6.63
C ALA A 500 -25.18 22.68 6.90
N GLY A 501 -23.87 22.47 6.96
CA GLY A 501 -23.24 21.16 7.12
C GLY A 501 -23.36 20.28 5.89
N PHE A 502 -22.87 19.06 5.96
CA PHE A 502 -22.91 18.10 4.86
C PHE A 502 -23.26 16.69 5.36
N LYS A 503 -23.75 15.85 4.46
CA LYS A 503 -24.06 14.45 4.76
C LYS A 503 -23.06 13.54 4.03
N ILE A 504 -22.47 12.61 4.78
CA ILE A 504 -21.68 11.53 4.17
C ILE A 504 -22.64 10.55 3.48
N ARG A 505 -22.41 10.30 2.21
CA ARG A 505 -23.17 9.39 1.35
C ARG A 505 -22.21 8.46 0.61
N SER A 506 -22.56 8.09 -0.61
CA SER A 506 -21.69 7.36 -1.54
C SER A 506 -20.41 8.10 -1.93
N ASP A 507 -20.23 9.34 -1.52
CA ASP A 507 -19.08 10.21 -1.78
C ASP A 507 -17.91 10.06 -0.79
N LYS A 508 -18.04 9.24 0.27
CA LYS A 508 -16.96 9.01 1.27
C LYS A 508 -15.64 8.62 0.59
N GLU A 509 -15.68 7.78 -0.44
CA GLU A 509 -14.49 7.36 -1.15
C GLU A 509 -13.82 8.51 -1.92
N TYR A 510 -14.60 9.37 -2.54
CA TYR A 510 -14.10 10.54 -3.26
C TYR A 510 -13.37 11.49 -2.31
N PHE A 511 -14.01 11.88 -1.19
CA PHE A 511 -13.40 12.80 -0.23
C PHE A 511 -12.22 12.19 0.52
N ALA A 512 -12.21 10.88 0.79
CA ALA A 512 -11.03 10.20 1.32
C ALA A 512 -9.83 10.30 0.35
N LYS A 513 -10.07 10.09 -0.94
CA LYS A 513 -9.01 10.23 -1.96
C LYS A 513 -8.55 11.70 -2.12
N LEU A 514 -9.47 12.65 -2.08
CA LEU A 514 -9.16 14.07 -2.13
C LEU A 514 -8.35 14.48 -0.88
N GLY A 515 -8.78 14.09 0.32
CA GLY A 515 -8.04 14.32 1.56
C GLY A 515 -6.63 13.74 1.52
N LYS A 516 -6.47 12.49 1.07
CA LYS A 516 -5.14 11.89 0.81
C LYS A 516 -4.27 12.78 -0.07
N LYS A 517 -4.83 13.29 -1.19
CA LYS A 517 -4.12 14.18 -2.12
C LYS A 517 -3.70 15.50 -1.44
N LEU A 518 -4.59 16.09 -0.65
CA LEU A 518 -4.34 17.34 0.07
C LEU A 518 -3.29 17.18 1.18
N ILE A 519 -3.31 16.06 1.91
CA ILE A 519 -2.26 15.71 2.89
C ILE A 519 -0.92 15.51 2.16
N GLY A 520 -0.92 14.79 1.03
CA GLY A 520 0.28 14.60 0.21
C GLY A 520 0.90 15.93 -0.27
N LYS A 521 0.06 16.88 -0.65
CA LYS A 521 0.47 18.24 -1.05
C LYS A 521 0.78 19.17 0.14
N LYS A 522 0.71 18.67 1.36
CA LYS A 522 0.90 19.45 2.60
C LYS A 522 -0.04 20.64 2.68
N THR A 523 -1.24 20.47 2.20
CA THR A 523 -2.33 21.43 2.28
C THR A 523 -3.15 21.22 3.55
N ILE A 524 -3.46 19.97 3.90
CA ILE A 524 -3.94 19.57 5.22
C ILE A 524 -2.73 19.04 5.98
N VAL A 525 -2.48 19.57 7.17
CA VAL A 525 -1.26 19.34 7.96
C VAL A 525 -1.65 18.89 9.36
N PRO A 526 -1.95 17.59 9.57
CA PRO A 526 -2.18 17.04 10.90
C PRO A 526 -0.89 17.11 11.72
N THR A 527 -0.99 17.52 12.98
CA THR A 527 0.18 17.67 13.86
C THR A 527 0.00 16.98 15.22
N GLU A 528 -1.18 16.47 15.51
CA GLU A 528 -1.53 15.84 16.78
C GLU A 528 -1.30 14.31 16.69
N GLU A 529 -0.86 13.69 17.82
CA GLU A 529 -0.39 12.31 17.83
C GLU A 529 -1.49 11.27 17.66
N GLU A 530 -2.67 11.46 18.29
CA GLU A 530 -3.79 10.53 18.15
C GLU A 530 -4.31 10.50 16.71
N THR A 531 -4.38 11.67 16.07
CA THR A 531 -4.69 11.79 14.64
C THR A 531 -3.72 10.99 13.78
N TYR A 532 -2.41 11.05 14.09
CA TYR A 532 -1.42 10.22 13.42
C TYR A 532 -1.67 8.72 13.65
N LEU A 533 -1.93 8.33 14.90
CA LEU A 533 -2.16 6.92 15.27
C LEU A 533 -3.41 6.35 14.58
N GLU A 534 -4.49 7.12 14.50
CA GLU A 534 -5.68 6.72 13.76
C GLU A 534 -5.41 6.61 12.25
N PHE A 535 -4.64 7.54 11.64
CA PHE A 535 -4.22 7.40 10.24
C PHE A 535 -3.42 6.13 9.99
N THR A 536 -2.63 5.64 10.95
CA THR A 536 -1.90 4.37 10.78
C THR A 536 -2.83 3.16 10.71
N ALA A 537 -4.03 3.27 11.25
CA ALA A 537 -5.04 2.22 11.30
C ALA A 537 -6.21 2.43 10.31
N PHE A 538 -6.25 3.57 9.60
CA PHE A 538 -7.36 3.88 8.68
C PHE A 538 -7.14 3.30 7.29
N GLY A 539 -8.00 2.36 6.90
CA GLY A 539 -7.81 1.63 5.66
C GLY A 539 -9.08 1.02 5.07
N LYS A 540 -8.96 0.32 3.94
CA LYS A 540 -10.08 -0.42 3.35
C LYS A 540 -10.36 -1.70 4.14
N SER A 541 -11.59 -1.84 4.63
CA SER A 541 -12.09 -3.06 5.24
C SER A 541 -12.22 -4.21 4.21
N LYS A 542 -12.49 -5.42 4.67
CA LYS A 542 -12.78 -6.58 3.78
C LYS A 542 -13.96 -6.33 2.83
N SER A 543 -14.90 -5.45 3.21
CA SER A 543 -16.03 -5.02 2.37
C SER A 543 -15.69 -3.88 1.39
N GLY A 544 -14.43 -3.43 1.34
CA GLY A 544 -13.97 -2.34 0.48
C GLY A 544 -14.28 -0.93 1.00
N LYS A 545 -14.89 -0.80 2.19
CA LYS A 545 -15.22 0.49 2.79
C LYS A 545 -14.03 1.05 3.58
N TRP A 546 -13.79 2.36 3.50
CA TRP A 546 -12.82 3.07 4.32
C TRP A 546 -13.29 3.18 5.76
N LYS A 547 -12.49 2.73 6.70
CA LYS A 547 -12.73 2.82 8.15
C LYS A 547 -11.48 2.54 8.97
N GLY A 548 -11.51 2.82 10.27
CA GLY A 548 -10.55 2.32 11.25
C GLY A 548 -10.56 0.78 11.32
N ILE A 549 -9.39 0.14 11.21
CA ILE A 549 -9.26 -1.34 11.20
C ILE A 549 -9.03 -1.88 12.62
N ALA A 550 -8.28 -1.16 13.44
CA ALA A 550 -7.90 -1.56 14.80
C ALA A 550 -8.04 -0.43 15.82
N ARG A 551 -8.49 0.73 15.41
CA ARG A 551 -8.72 1.95 16.21
C ARG A 551 -9.95 2.68 15.71
N HIS A 552 -10.42 3.66 16.47
CA HIS A 552 -11.38 4.65 16.01
C HIS A 552 -10.83 5.40 14.78
N ASP A 553 -11.69 6.01 14.00
CA ASP A 553 -11.35 6.81 12.81
C ASP A 553 -11.93 8.24 12.86
N ASP A 554 -12.36 8.67 14.02
CA ASP A 554 -13.10 9.92 14.21
C ASP A 554 -12.22 11.16 13.93
N THR A 555 -10.96 11.17 14.42
CA THR A 555 -10.03 12.26 14.13
C THR A 555 -9.60 12.26 12.65
N VAL A 556 -9.42 11.08 12.05
CA VAL A 556 -9.15 10.95 10.62
C VAL A 556 -10.32 11.45 9.79
N MET A 557 -11.55 11.14 10.18
CA MET A 557 -12.74 11.63 9.49
C MET A 557 -12.86 13.15 9.59
N ALA A 558 -12.59 13.75 10.74
CA ALA A 558 -12.53 15.20 10.89
C ALA A 558 -11.49 15.82 9.93
N GLU A 559 -10.29 15.25 9.81
CA GLU A 559 -9.25 15.73 8.86
C GLU A 559 -9.68 15.57 7.40
N LEU A 560 -10.28 14.44 7.04
CA LEU A 560 -10.73 14.19 5.65
C LEU A 560 -11.92 15.07 5.26
N ASN A 561 -12.77 15.44 6.22
CA ASN A 561 -13.91 16.31 6.01
C ASN A 561 -13.50 17.74 5.60
N LEU A 562 -12.29 18.19 5.96
CA LEU A 562 -11.71 19.45 5.45
C LEU A 562 -11.65 19.52 3.92
N ALA A 563 -11.50 18.36 3.26
CA ALA A 563 -11.47 18.32 1.80
C ALA A 563 -12.78 18.85 1.15
N ARG A 564 -13.89 18.85 1.89
CA ARG A 564 -15.18 19.36 1.40
C ARG A 564 -15.19 20.87 1.17
N LEU A 565 -14.37 21.62 1.91
CA LEU A 565 -14.22 23.06 1.70
C LEU A 565 -13.65 23.39 0.31
N TYR A 566 -12.92 22.46 -0.29
CA TYR A 566 -12.31 22.64 -1.60
C TYR A 566 -13.34 22.70 -2.76
N GLU A 567 -14.59 22.37 -2.50
CA GLU A 567 -15.72 22.50 -3.44
C GLU A 567 -16.66 23.66 -3.10
N GLU A 568 -16.30 24.47 -2.10
CA GLU A 568 -17.14 25.55 -1.58
C GLU A 568 -16.71 26.92 -2.12
N MET A 569 -17.52 27.55 -2.96
CA MET A 569 -17.24 28.90 -3.50
C MET A 569 -17.13 29.96 -2.41
N GLU A 570 -18.01 29.91 -1.39
CA GLU A 570 -17.97 30.84 -0.24
C GLU A 570 -16.66 30.71 0.56
N TYR A 571 -16.02 29.53 0.55
CA TYR A 571 -14.70 29.32 1.14
C TYR A 571 -13.59 29.95 0.27
N TRP A 572 -13.71 29.89 -1.05
CA TRP A 572 -12.73 30.51 -1.95
C TRP A 572 -12.77 32.03 -1.86
N ASP A 573 -13.98 32.64 -1.80
CA ASP A 573 -14.15 34.07 -1.61
C ASP A 573 -13.55 34.53 -0.29
N TRP A 574 -13.78 33.79 0.78
CA TRP A 574 -13.22 34.06 2.09
C TRP A 574 -11.68 33.94 2.14
N LEU A 575 -11.09 32.96 1.41
CA LEU A 575 -9.62 32.86 1.26
C LEU A 575 -9.05 34.01 0.41
N TYR A 576 -9.78 34.45 -0.60
CA TYR A 576 -9.36 35.58 -1.42
C TYR A 576 -9.32 36.88 -0.61
N ASP A 577 -10.37 37.17 0.14
CA ASP A 577 -10.42 38.31 1.05
C ASP A 577 -9.29 38.25 2.09
N PHE A 578 -8.98 37.06 2.58
CA PHE A 578 -7.85 36.86 3.46
C PHE A 578 -6.51 37.16 2.77
N LEU A 579 -6.26 36.63 1.57
CA LEU A 579 -5.04 36.87 0.83
C LEU A 579 -4.85 38.38 0.51
N ASP A 580 -5.93 39.06 0.10
CA ASP A 580 -5.90 40.50 -0.17
C ASP A 580 -5.58 41.32 1.08
N GLY A 581 -6.08 40.90 2.26
CA GLY A 581 -5.84 41.53 3.55
C GLY A 581 -4.45 41.30 4.15
N LEU A 582 -3.70 40.29 3.67
CA LEU A 582 -2.37 40.01 4.21
C LEU A 582 -1.38 41.15 3.91
N PRO A 583 -0.37 41.36 4.79
CA PRO A 583 0.74 42.28 4.52
C PRO A 583 1.47 41.95 3.22
N GLU A 584 2.01 42.96 2.55
CA GLU A 584 2.81 42.81 1.35
C GLU A 584 4.02 41.92 1.61
N SER A 585 4.12 40.83 0.87
CA SER A 585 5.21 39.84 0.91
C SER A 585 5.48 39.26 -0.46
N LYS A 586 6.63 38.59 -0.62
CA LYS A 586 6.98 37.91 -1.87
C LYS A 586 5.97 36.76 -2.15
N GLU A 587 5.52 36.08 -1.12
CA GLU A 587 4.52 35.01 -1.17
C GLU A 587 3.17 35.53 -1.64
N LYS A 588 2.68 36.65 -1.06
CA LYS A 588 1.43 37.29 -1.46
C LYS A 588 1.46 37.72 -2.93
N LYS A 589 2.52 38.43 -3.32
CA LYS A 589 2.68 38.90 -4.72
C LYS A 589 2.65 37.74 -5.69
N TYR A 590 3.40 36.68 -5.41
CA TYR A 590 3.44 35.50 -6.27
C TYR A 590 2.12 34.76 -6.31
N ALA A 591 1.44 34.57 -5.19
CA ALA A 591 0.08 33.99 -5.14
C ALA A 591 -0.92 34.79 -5.97
N MET A 592 -0.90 36.12 -5.88
CA MET A 592 -1.76 37.01 -6.69
C MET A 592 -1.43 36.94 -8.19
N GLU A 593 -0.15 36.76 -8.57
CA GLU A 593 0.26 36.55 -9.96
C GLU A 593 -0.29 35.23 -10.51
N LEU A 594 -0.18 34.12 -9.76
CA LEU A 594 -0.73 32.83 -10.16
C LEU A 594 -2.26 32.87 -10.37
N LEU A 595 -2.97 33.59 -9.52
CA LEU A 595 -4.41 33.79 -9.67
C LEU A 595 -4.75 34.60 -10.93
N LYS A 596 -3.98 35.66 -11.23
CA LYS A 596 -4.17 36.44 -12.46
C LYS A 596 -3.96 35.61 -13.72
N GLU A 597 -2.92 34.75 -13.75
CA GLU A 597 -2.68 33.84 -14.87
C GLU A 597 -3.86 32.91 -15.12
N LEU A 598 -4.47 32.37 -14.06
CA LEU A 598 -5.65 31.51 -14.18
C LEU A 598 -6.84 32.20 -14.85
N TYR A 599 -7.08 33.48 -14.51
CA TYR A 599 -8.22 34.23 -15.00
C TYR A 599 -8.02 34.86 -16.40
N THR A 600 -6.76 34.92 -16.89
CA THR A 600 -6.45 35.41 -18.24
C THR A 600 -6.43 34.31 -19.28
N ASP A 601 -6.41 33.02 -18.89
CA ASP A 601 -6.38 31.87 -19.78
C ASP A 601 -7.83 31.36 -20.01
N ASN A 602 -8.48 31.87 -21.08
CA ASN A 602 -9.92 31.63 -21.41
C ASN A 602 -10.27 30.12 -21.58
N GLU A 603 -9.32 29.27 -22.01
CA GLU A 603 -9.58 27.83 -22.17
C GLU A 603 -9.71 27.09 -20.81
N LEU A 604 -8.98 27.54 -19.79
CA LEU A 604 -9.08 26.97 -18.43
C LEU A 604 -10.36 27.41 -17.71
N SER A 605 -10.84 28.64 -17.99
CA SER A 605 -12.08 29.15 -17.41
C SER A 605 -13.31 28.39 -17.92
N ASP A 606 -13.37 28.07 -19.23
CA ASP A 606 -14.46 27.32 -19.84
C ASP A 606 -14.51 25.86 -19.37
N ASN A 607 -13.35 25.21 -19.23
CA ASN A 607 -13.26 23.85 -18.71
C ASN A 607 -13.61 23.73 -17.22
N MET A 608 -13.28 24.74 -16.42
CA MET A 608 -13.61 24.79 -14.99
C MET A 608 -15.10 25.05 -14.80
N PHE A 609 -15.71 25.92 -15.61
CA PHE A 609 -17.14 26.18 -15.59
C PHE A 609 -17.97 24.96 -16.05
N LYS A 610 -17.51 24.24 -17.09
CA LYS A 610 -18.11 22.98 -17.56
C LYS A 610 -18.03 21.86 -16.52
N SER A 611 -16.94 21.76 -15.78
CA SER A 611 -16.78 20.75 -14.71
C SER A 611 -17.66 21.01 -13.48
N LEU A 612 -18.02 22.26 -13.23
CA LEU A 612 -18.81 22.69 -12.05
C LEU A 612 -20.30 22.81 -12.34
N TYR A 613 -20.70 23.16 -13.55
CA TYR A 613 -22.09 23.54 -13.88
C TYR A 613 -22.73 22.78 -15.06
N GLY A 614 -21.98 21.92 -15.76
CA GLY A 614 -22.47 21.24 -16.97
C GLY A 614 -22.58 22.17 -18.21
N ASP A 615 -22.84 21.56 -19.37
CA ASP A 615 -22.99 22.28 -20.66
C ASP A 615 -24.31 23.11 -20.73
N LYS A 616 -24.47 24.15 -19.94
CA LYS A 616 -25.59 25.10 -20.09
C LYS A 616 -25.11 26.42 -20.69
N ASP A 617 -25.43 26.62 -21.96
CA ASP A 617 -25.09 27.82 -22.73
C ASP A 617 -25.86 29.10 -22.33
N ASP A 618 -26.85 29.06 -21.42
CA ASP A 618 -27.75 30.18 -21.14
C ASP A 618 -27.40 31.01 -19.89
N GLU A 619 -26.36 30.70 -19.12
CA GLU A 619 -25.89 31.49 -17.96
C GLU A 619 -24.43 31.87 -18.06
N LYS A 620 -23.93 32.24 -19.24
CA LYS A 620 -22.62 32.86 -19.41
C LYS A 620 -22.59 34.28 -18.86
N LYS A 621 -22.61 34.41 -17.53
CA LYS A 621 -21.92 35.55 -16.93
C LYS A 621 -20.44 35.22 -17.01
N THR A 622 -19.75 35.92 -17.89
CA THR A 622 -18.30 35.78 -18.05
C THR A 622 -17.63 35.99 -16.71
N ILE A 623 -16.54 35.24 -16.43
CA ILE A 623 -15.67 35.42 -15.25
C ILE A 623 -15.30 36.91 -15.12
N GLN A 624 -15.23 37.65 -16.21
CA GLN A 624 -15.04 39.10 -16.22
C GLN A 624 -16.18 39.82 -15.49
N GLU A 625 -17.46 39.42 -15.65
CA GLU A 625 -18.57 40.00 -14.89
C GLU A 625 -18.53 39.64 -13.42
N ILE A 626 -18.05 38.43 -13.06
CA ILE A 626 -17.81 38.04 -11.62
C ILE A 626 -16.67 38.88 -11.05
N PHE A 627 -15.61 39.12 -11.80
CA PHE A 627 -14.49 40.00 -11.40
C PHE A 627 -14.97 41.48 -11.33
N ASP A 628 -15.78 41.93 -12.27
CA ASP A 628 -16.35 43.28 -12.29
C ASP A 628 -17.36 43.46 -11.15
N VAL A 629 -18.15 42.43 -10.80
CA VAL A 629 -19.06 42.45 -9.63
C VAL A 629 -18.28 42.47 -8.31
N HIS A 630 -17.17 41.75 -8.22
CA HIS A 630 -16.30 41.81 -7.04
C HIS A 630 -15.56 43.15 -6.98
N SER A 631 -15.08 43.66 -8.09
CA SER A 631 -14.47 44.99 -8.19
C SER A 631 -15.52 46.11 -7.90
N ALA A 632 -16.75 45.95 -8.36
CA ALA A 632 -17.83 46.89 -8.08
C ALA A 632 -18.37 46.81 -6.65
N LYS A 633 -18.30 45.64 -5.99
CA LYS A 633 -18.59 45.51 -4.55
C LYS A 633 -17.53 46.18 -3.69
N LYS A 634 -16.26 46.28 -4.13
CA LYS A 634 -15.22 47.10 -3.48
C LYS A 634 -15.62 48.56 -3.35
N PHE A 635 -16.46 49.10 -4.25
CA PHE A 635 -16.97 50.48 -4.16
C PHE A 635 -18.21 50.64 -3.27
N LYS A 636 -18.86 49.57 -2.83
CA LYS A 636 -20.10 49.63 -2.00
C LYS A 636 -19.89 49.28 -0.52
N TYR A 637 -18.82 48.70 -0.13
CA TYR A 637 -18.40 48.47 1.27
C TYR A 637 -17.26 49.40 1.66
N SER A 638 -17.54 50.68 1.72
CA SER A 638 -16.86 51.59 2.61
C SER A 638 -17.26 51.19 4.02
N PRO A 639 -16.33 50.99 4.98
CA PRO A 639 -16.70 50.72 6.38
C PRO A 639 -17.55 51.91 6.84
N SER A 640 -18.77 51.61 7.24
CA SER A 640 -19.63 52.61 7.86
C SER A 640 -18.90 53.16 9.09
N SER A 641 -18.74 54.48 9.12
CA SER A 641 -18.07 55.31 10.11
C SER A 641 -18.75 55.25 11.51
N SER A 642 -19.12 54.07 12.00
CA SER A 642 -19.77 53.89 13.31
C SER A 642 -18.88 53.26 14.39
N LEU A 643 -17.60 53.00 14.11
CA LEU A 643 -16.64 52.45 15.10
C LEU A 643 -15.57 53.46 15.55
N LEU A 644 -15.79 54.76 15.35
CA LEU A 644 -14.96 55.83 15.90
C LEU A 644 -15.83 56.83 16.67
N LYS A 645 -16.61 56.37 17.61
CA LYS A 645 -17.10 57.22 18.74
C LYS A 645 -17.47 56.32 19.91
N ASN A 646 -16.70 56.49 20.93
CA ASN A 646 -16.63 56.04 22.31
C ASN A 646 -15.64 54.97 22.59
#